data_053d69042384ecf95cd44cba0bfc83cb
#
_entry.id   053d69042384ecf95cd44cba0bfc83cb
#
_cell.length_a   1.000
_cell.length_b   1.000
_cell.length_c   1.000
_cell.angle_alpha   90.00
_cell.angle_beta   90.00
_cell.angle_gamma   90.00
#
_symmetry.space_group_name_H-M   'P 1'
#
loop_
_entity.id
_entity.type
_entity.pdbx_description
1 polymer ?
#
loop_
_entity_poly.entity_id
_entity_poly.type
_entity_poly.pdbx_seq_one_letter_code
_entity_poly.pdbx_strand_id
1 'polypeptide(L)'
;MKINFKHINILQFTFIAIIFNLLVSINFFIKNQFFVGNSTNLTLFFAVIPFFAIILVPALCYKQSISLYDDFLPLSSTKKIIQNFFTNLLKFRILILFLIPNCLVVNFFGNIDFGKVFTSLFCLIFYGASLISLCIFINQIIKNKITAFIVSALSIGLFSVIHMVGLYVQLPKTISAILNNLSFAWHFDQASKGIFNSKDIFWLAGFSILFILLTIFVTEKQKGRKLSKNKLFTTSFSLIVTILFMLNSTRYNFRIDFSKNKTFSLSSYSKEFLENISFPVNISYYCSNSLSALYPQITEISDYLSMYSNQNKNINYIKKDPDSNENAKKTLDTYGIFSQQMKTQKNNTTQYIDVYSAIIIEYNGNTQVIPFIMSASTLEFDLTSKIKTLITNKQRIVNIIVGNGMSLSSDYDFLVPWLNNQGFVCNEIHVENPNFANELKNTTGPLFIIGDSQIKIAQAIEIENYILTKNQNALFTVSPYSSNIEGDWNITQNKNTNIVEMIENWGVVFTENIVADISSAQITMYSQQSEDNQFANGNAQTQVLNYPLWVSLLPQENATLGATMFWPVELSILAENAAPYFVSSQMGYTYQTDRNIPSKLIESNPFVLQTYDIKDKEKQTRTIGAQIYGKISGLFNDFEAENANIIVIPDQYFVNSLMNGYIGGQYGDYRNYELTTNILYNLNNENELSQIKSKLQVDESLFKISTTEEFLHYLKISNLILFVIIPCSILILGIVLWILKKKKLTSFLLQLQ
;
A
#
# COMPACT_ATOMS: atom_id res chain seq x y z
N MET A 1 14.93 32.71 -23.20
CA MET A 1 16.31 32.19 -23.10
C MET A 1 16.47 31.03 -24.09
N LYS A 2 17.21 31.22 -25.21
CA LYS A 2 17.42 30.14 -26.20
C LYS A 2 18.43 29.16 -25.61
N ILE A 3 17.97 27.94 -25.26
CA ILE A 3 18.83 26.87 -24.79
C ILE A 3 19.76 26.46 -25.93
N ASN A 4 21.04 26.61 -25.73
CA ASN A 4 22.02 26.38 -26.78
C ASN A 4 22.45 24.90 -26.78
N PHE A 5 21.84 24.08 -27.62
CA PHE A 5 22.16 22.64 -27.79
C PHE A 5 23.56 22.41 -28.41
N LYS A 6 24.31 23.45 -28.78
CA LYS A 6 25.63 23.31 -29.42
C LYS A 6 26.65 22.55 -28.55
N HIS A 7 26.58 22.65 -27.24
CA HIS A 7 27.58 22.09 -26.31
C HIS A 7 27.25 20.67 -25.77
N ILE A 8 26.10 20.08 -26.15
CA ILE A 8 25.74 18.74 -25.68
C ILE A 8 26.49 17.70 -26.52
N ASN A 9 27.32 16.87 -25.90
CA ASN A 9 27.82 15.65 -26.53
C ASN A 9 26.67 14.59 -26.54
N ILE A 10 25.95 14.57 -27.67
CA ILE A 10 24.73 13.78 -27.83
C ILE A 10 25.04 12.30 -27.64
N LEU A 11 26.14 11.78 -28.19
CA LEU A 11 26.49 10.35 -28.01
C LEU A 11 26.76 9.98 -26.57
N GLN A 12 27.52 10.82 -25.84
CA GLN A 12 27.76 10.59 -24.41
C GLN A 12 26.44 10.62 -23.60
N PHE A 13 25.56 11.55 -23.91
CA PHE A 13 24.25 11.65 -23.24
C PHE A 13 23.39 10.41 -23.53
N THR A 14 23.34 9.96 -24.79
CA THR A 14 22.58 8.77 -25.20
C THR A 14 23.07 7.52 -24.46
N PHE A 15 24.40 7.35 -24.36
CA PHE A 15 24.98 6.22 -23.65
C PHE A 15 24.63 6.23 -22.15
N ILE A 16 24.71 7.40 -21.50
CA ILE A 16 24.29 7.58 -20.09
C ILE A 16 22.81 7.25 -19.93
N ALA A 17 21.95 7.69 -20.87
CA ALA A 17 20.53 7.43 -20.82
C ALA A 17 20.18 5.94 -20.92
N ILE A 18 20.84 5.22 -21.80
CA ILE A 18 20.67 3.78 -21.96
C ILE A 18 21.07 3.05 -20.68
N ILE A 19 22.28 3.34 -20.17
CA ILE A 19 22.77 2.69 -18.93
C ILE A 19 21.82 2.97 -17.76
N PHE A 20 21.38 4.22 -17.60
CA PHE A 20 20.48 4.58 -16.50
C PHE A 20 19.16 3.83 -16.58
N ASN A 21 18.52 3.80 -17.76
CA ASN A 21 17.26 3.08 -17.94
C ASN A 21 17.43 1.59 -17.66
N LEU A 22 18.48 0.96 -18.22
CA LEU A 22 18.77 -0.46 -17.98
C LEU A 22 19.00 -0.77 -16.49
N LEU A 23 19.79 0.04 -15.78
CA LEU A 23 20.07 -0.18 -14.36
C LEU A 23 18.79 -0.10 -13.51
N VAL A 24 17.93 0.89 -13.78
CA VAL A 24 16.64 1.02 -13.08
C VAL A 24 15.74 -0.16 -13.39
N SER A 25 15.63 -0.54 -14.67
CA SER A 25 14.80 -1.68 -15.12
C SER A 25 15.28 -3.02 -14.54
N ILE A 26 16.59 -3.30 -14.58
CA ILE A 26 17.18 -4.53 -14.01
C ILE A 26 16.92 -4.58 -12.49
N ASN A 27 17.14 -3.47 -11.79
CA ASN A 27 16.92 -3.43 -10.34
C ASN A 27 15.46 -3.71 -9.97
N PHE A 28 14.50 -3.08 -10.66
CA PHE A 28 13.10 -3.19 -10.32
C PHE A 28 12.49 -4.52 -10.80
N PHE A 29 12.64 -4.87 -12.08
CA PHE A 29 11.97 -6.03 -12.64
C PHE A 29 12.67 -7.37 -12.34
N ILE A 30 14.02 -7.39 -12.26
CA ILE A 30 14.79 -8.62 -12.05
C ILE A 30 15.19 -8.78 -10.59
N LYS A 31 15.93 -7.82 -10.00
CA LYS A 31 16.47 -7.96 -8.65
C LYS A 31 15.36 -7.98 -7.60
N ASN A 32 14.37 -7.07 -7.71
CA ASN A 32 13.24 -7.02 -6.78
C ASN A 32 12.11 -8.01 -7.15
N GLN A 33 12.34 -8.87 -8.16
CA GLN A 33 11.41 -9.91 -8.56
C GLN A 33 9.96 -9.40 -8.72
N PHE A 34 9.80 -8.26 -9.41
CA PHE A 34 8.52 -7.56 -9.55
C PHE A 34 7.34 -8.49 -9.85
N PHE A 35 7.51 -9.40 -10.82
CA PHE A 35 6.47 -10.32 -11.25
C PHE A 35 6.13 -11.40 -10.22
N VAL A 36 7.08 -11.76 -9.34
CA VAL A 36 6.84 -12.71 -8.24
C VAL A 36 6.14 -12.02 -7.07
N GLY A 37 6.44 -10.73 -6.85
CA GLY A 37 5.85 -9.94 -5.77
C GLY A 37 4.37 -9.59 -5.98
N ASN A 38 3.81 -9.90 -7.15
CA ASN A 38 2.40 -9.69 -7.52
C ASN A 38 1.84 -8.30 -7.11
N SER A 39 2.65 -7.23 -7.25
CA SER A 39 2.26 -5.89 -6.83
C SER A 39 2.59 -4.84 -7.87
N THR A 40 1.65 -3.92 -8.17
CA THR A 40 1.83 -2.76 -9.05
C THR A 40 2.46 -1.56 -8.35
N ASN A 41 2.91 -1.72 -7.10
CA ASN A 41 3.49 -0.64 -6.31
C ASN A 41 4.84 -0.17 -6.87
N LEU A 42 4.87 1.08 -7.35
CA LEU A 42 6.07 1.71 -7.90
C LEU A 42 6.94 2.44 -6.86
N THR A 43 6.63 2.35 -5.57
CA THR A 43 7.40 3.04 -4.53
C THR A 43 8.87 2.61 -4.54
N LEU A 44 9.14 1.30 -4.64
CA LEU A 44 10.51 0.78 -4.74
C LEU A 44 11.21 1.18 -6.05
N PHE A 45 10.44 1.31 -7.16
CA PHE A 45 10.96 1.80 -8.42
C PHE A 45 11.52 3.22 -8.29
N PHE A 46 10.76 4.12 -7.68
CA PHE A 46 11.20 5.50 -7.49
C PHE A 46 12.25 5.64 -6.38
N ALA A 47 12.19 4.85 -5.31
CA ALA A 47 13.13 4.90 -4.19
C ALA A 47 14.58 4.57 -4.60
N VAL A 48 14.79 3.81 -5.67
CA VAL A 48 16.12 3.44 -6.14
C VAL A 48 16.78 4.54 -7.00
N ILE A 49 16.01 5.45 -7.58
CA ILE A 49 16.51 6.50 -8.48
C ILE A 49 17.53 7.43 -7.78
N PRO A 50 17.31 7.88 -6.54
CA PRO A 50 18.29 8.66 -5.79
C PRO A 50 19.68 8.01 -5.73
N PHE A 51 19.77 6.69 -5.59
CA PHE A 51 21.04 5.98 -5.53
C PHE A 51 21.77 5.97 -6.88
N PHE A 52 21.06 5.79 -7.99
CA PHE A 52 21.67 5.88 -9.32
C PHE A 52 22.07 7.31 -9.68
N ALA A 53 21.36 8.31 -9.17
CA ALA A 53 21.69 9.72 -9.37
C ALA A 53 23.05 10.12 -8.78
N ILE A 54 23.57 9.38 -7.79
CA ILE A 54 24.90 9.62 -7.17
C ILE A 54 26.01 9.60 -8.25
N ILE A 55 25.93 8.70 -9.20
CA ILE A 55 26.92 8.57 -10.29
C ILE A 55 26.47 9.32 -11.54
N LEU A 56 25.17 9.24 -11.83
CA LEU A 56 24.57 9.80 -13.04
C LEU A 56 24.73 11.32 -13.15
N VAL A 57 24.44 12.06 -12.08
CA VAL A 57 24.48 13.52 -12.11
C VAL A 57 25.89 14.07 -12.28
N PRO A 58 26.92 13.58 -11.57
CA PRO A 58 28.30 13.94 -11.86
C PRO A 58 28.73 13.60 -13.29
N ALA A 59 28.27 12.48 -13.86
CA ALA A 59 28.56 12.11 -15.25
C ALA A 59 27.93 13.10 -16.26
N LEU A 60 26.71 13.58 -16.01
CA LEU A 60 26.07 14.64 -16.82
C LEU A 60 26.80 15.96 -16.77
N CYS A 61 27.36 16.31 -15.60
CA CYS A 61 28.06 17.56 -15.35
C CYS A 61 29.56 17.48 -15.69
N TYR A 62 30.04 16.30 -16.14
CA TYR A 62 31.46 16.09 -16.44
C TYR A 62 31.98 17.05 -17.52
N LYS A 63 33.17 17.57 -17.34
CA LYS A 63 33.87 18.51 -18.23
C LYS A 63 33.23 19.91 -18.37
N GLN A 64 32.32 20.33 -17.52
CA GLN A 64 31.58 21.60 -17.67
C GLN A 64 32.06 22.73 -16.75
N SER A 65 33.36 22.75 -16.36
CA SER A 65 33.92 23.91 -15.69
C SER A 65 33.99 25.12 -16.63
N ILE A 66 33.65 26.29 -16.12
CA ILE A 66 33.80 27.56 -16.85
C ILE A 66 35.30 27.93 -16.81
N SER A 67 35.95 27.90 -17.97
CA SER A 67 37.36 28.25 -18.05
C SER A 67 37.56 29.80 -18.04
N LEU A 68 38.73 30.25 -17.61
CA LEU A 68 39.10 31.66 -17.67
C LEU A 68 39.12 32.20 -19.12
N TYR A 69 39.33 31.33 -20.12
CA TYR A 69 39.27 31.66 -21.55
C TYR A 69 37.85 31.97 -22.08
N ASP A 70 36.82 31.59 -21.33
CA ASP A 70 35.44 31.94 -21.69
C ASP A 70 35.11 33.42 -21.54
N ASP A 71 36.01 34.24 -21.01
CA ASP A 71 35.84 35.69 -20.90
C ASP A 71 35.88 36.43 -22.26
N PHE A 72 36.40 35.78 -23.28
CA PHE A 72 36.36 36.31 -24.67
C PHE A 72 34.99 36.19 -25.34
N LEU A 73 34.04 35.46 -24.70
CA LEU A 73 32.65 35.36 -25.19
C LEU A 73 31.78 36.52 -24.63
N PRO A 74 30.82 37.04 -25.38
CA PRO A 74 30.05 38.25 -25.01
C PRO A 74 29.04 38.02 -23.86
N LEU A 75 29.10 36.91 -23.15
CA LEU A 75 28.18 36.55 -22.05
C LEU A 75 28.86 36.74 -20.69
N SER A 76 28.16 37.37 -19.76
CA SER A 76 28.63 37.46 -18.35
C SER A 76 28.77 36.08 -17.74
N SER A 77 29.71 35.92 -16.77
CA SER A 77 29.91 34.65 -16.02
C SER A 77 28.64 34.12 -15.42
N THR A 78 27.82 35.00 -14.85
CA THR A 78 26.52 34.63 -14.23
C THR A 78 25.57 34.01 -15.27
N LYS A 79 25.48 34.59 -16.47
CA LYS A 79 24.62 34.03 -17.54
C LYS A 79 25.12 32.65 -18.00
N LYS A 80 26.45 32.43 -18.02
CA LYS A 80 27.03 31.12 -18.37
C LYS A 80 26.73 30.06 -17.32
N ILE A 81 26.85 30.37 -16.02
CA ILE A 81 26.52 29.46 -14.91
C ILE A 81 25.04 29.05 -14.99
N ILE A 82 24.15 30.02 -15.12
CA ILE A 82 22.72 29.80 -15.22
C ILE A 82 22.38 28.97 -16.49
N GLN A 83 23.00 29.26 -17.63
CA GLN A 83 22.80 28.49 -18.85
C GLN A 83 23.29 27.05 -18.71
N ASN A 84 24.45 26.84 -18.07
CA ASN A 84 24.98 25.50 -17.78
C ASN A 84 24.04 24.71 -16.86
N PHE A 85 23.53 25.33 -15.81
CA PHE A 85 22.56 24.74 -14.92
C PHE A 85 21.29 24.27 -15.65
N PHE A 86 20.64 25.17 -16.41
CA PHE A 86 19.42 24.79 -17.14
C PHE A 86 19.68 23.78 -18.26
N THR A 87 20.86 23.78 -18.88
CA THR A 87 21.23 22.77 -19.89
C THR A 87 21.33 21.39 -19.28
N ASN A 88 21.96 21.24 -18.09
CA ASN A 88 22.08 19.97 -17.40
C ASN A 88 20.73 19.53 -16.77
N LEU A 89 19.96 20.47 -16.29
CA LEU A 89 18.61 20.20 -15.81
C LEU A 89 17.69 19.69 -16.93
N LEU A 90 17.81 20.23 -18.15
CA LEU A 90 17.08 19.71 -19.30
C LEU A 90 17.49 18.28 -19.65
N LYS A 91 18.80 17.98 -19.64
CA LYS A 91 19.28 16.61 -19.86
C LYS A 91 18.71 15.66 -18.80
N PHE A 92 18.73 16.04 -17.54
CA PHE A 92 18.18 15.25 -16.46
C PHE A 92 16.66 15.03 -16.59
N ARG A 93 15.90 16.07 -16.99
CA ARG A 93 14.46 15.91 -17.30
C ARG A 93 14.20 14.89 -18.41
N ILE A 94 15.00 14.91 -19.47
CA ILE A 94 14.87 13.94 -20.56
C ILE A 94 15.14 12.53 -20.05
N LEU A 95 16.13 12.33 -19.16
CA LEU A 95 16.38 11.02 -18.54
C LEU A 95 15.18 10.53 -17.71
N ILE A 96 14.55 11.41 -16.94
CA ILE A 96 13.35 11.10 -16.17
C ILE A 96 12.21 10.67 -17.10
N LEU A 97 12.02 11.32 -18.25
CA LEU A 97 10.98 10.96 -19.22
C LEU A 97 11.17 9.54 -19.77
N PHE A 98 12.40 9.05 -19.88
CA PHE A 98 12.66 7.66 -20.30
C PHE A 98 12.29 6.60 -19.24
N LEU A 99 11.89 7.01 -18.02
CA LEU A 99 11.33 6.10 -17.00
C LEU A 99 9.83 5.84 -17.20
N ILE A 100 9.11 6.71 -17.89
CA ILE A 100 7.66 6.60 -18.10
C ILE A 100 7.27 5.27 -18.76
N PRO A 101 7.97 4.79 -19.82
CA PRO A 101 7.65 3.50 -20.41
C PRO A 101 7.71 2.32 -19.42
N ASN A 102 8.62 2.34 -18.44
CA ASN A 102 8.68 1.32 -17.41
C ASN A 102 7.40 1.32 -16.55
N CYS A 103 6.88 2.50 -16.18
CA CYS A 103 5.61 2.62 -15.45
C CYS A 103 4.43 2.09 -16.31
N LEU A 104 4.43 2.37 -17.62
CA LEU A 104 3.41 1.88 -18.53
C LEU A 104 3.42 0.36 -18.68
N VAL A 105 4.60 -0.28 -18.67
CA VAL A 105 4.71 -1.75 -18.67
C VAL A 105 4.02 -2.32 -17.43
N VAL A 106 4.23 -1.74 -16.24
CA VAL A 106 3.53 -2.18 -15.01
C VAL A 106 2.02 -2.04 -15.15
N ASN A 107 1.54 -0.97 -15.80
CA ASN A 107 0.12 -0.73 -16.02
C ASN A 107 -0.56 -1.76 -16.97
N PHE A 108 0.21 -2.50 -17.76
CA PHE A 108 -0.33 -3.63 -18.55
C PHE A 108 -0.77 -4.79 -17.67
N PHE A 109 -0.09 -5.02 -16.54
CA PHE A 109 -0.34 -6.13 -15.63
C PHE A 109 -1.36 -5.80 -14.54
N GLY A 110 -1.46 -4.55 -14.15
CA GLY A 110 -2.37 -4.10 -13.11
C GLY A 110 -2.59 -2.58 -13.16
N ASN A 111 -3.35 -2.04 -12.23
CA ASN A 111 -3.62 -0.60 -12.17
C ASN A 111 -2.55 0.10 -11.35
N ILE A 112 -1.76 0.98 -12.00
CA ILE A 112 -0.79 1.82 -11.28
C ILE A 112 -1.47 3.06 -10.68
N ASP A 113 -0.89 3.57 -9.61
CA ASP A 113 -1.26 4.86 -9.03
C ASP A 113 -0.56 5.99 -9.81
N PHE A 114 -1.27 6.61 -10.75
CA PHE A 114 -0.76 7.73 -11.54
C PHE A 114 -0.40 8.95 -10.68
N GLY A 115 -1.05 9.14 -9.53
CA GLY A 115 -0.72 10.21 -8.60
C GLY A 115 0.67 10.04 -7.99
N LYS A 116 1.02 8.81 -7.56
CA LYS A 116 2.38 8.47 -7.10
C LYS A 116 3.43 8.68 -8.21
N VAL A 117 3.10 8.31 -9.45
CA VAL A 117 3.99 8.52 -10.60
C VAL A 117 4.20 10.02 -10.87
N PHE A 118 3.12 10.79 -10.90
CA PHE A 118 3.17 12.23 -11.14
C PHE A 118 4.00 12.97 -10.09
N THR A 119 3.71 12.77 -8.80
CA THR A 119 4.41 13.42 -7.69
C THR A 119 5.89 13.06 -7.67
N SER A 120 6.22 11.77 -7.91
CA SER A 120 7.59 11.30 -7.98
C SER A 120 8.37 11.96 -9.12
N LEU A 121 7.84 11.96 -10.36
CA LEU A 121 8.47 12.57 -11.51
C LEU A 121 8.61 14.08 -11.34
N PHE A 122 7.63 14.76 -10.77
CA PHE A 122 7.66 16.18 -10.51
C PHE A 122 8.73 16.54 -9.47
N CYS A 123 8.77 15.84 -8.34
CA CYS A 123 9.76 16.07 -7.30
C CYS A 123 11.19 15.75 -7.79
N LEU A 124 11.38 14.73 -8.63
CA LEU A 124 12.67 14.39 -9.23
C LEU A 124 13.28 15.56 -10.03
N ILE A 125 12.48 16.47 -10.56
CA ILE A 125 13.00 17.67 -11.25
C ILE A 125 13.73 18.58 -10.26
N PHE A 126 13.15 18.84 -9.10
CA PHE A 126 13.77 19.67 -8.04
C PHE A 126 14.93 18.94 -7.36
N TYR A 127 14.78 17.62 -7.14
CA TYR A 127 15.84 16.75 -6.69
C TYR A 127 17.07 16.83 -7.61
N GLY A 128 16.88 16.64 -8.91
CA GLY A 128 17.96 16.78 -9.89
C GLY A 128 18.54 18.19 -9.97
N ALA A 129 17.73 19.23 -9.80
CA ALA A 129 18.20 20.61 -9.75
C ALA A 129 19.16 20.83 -8.59
N SER A 130 18.86 20.34 -7.39
CA SER A 130 19.74 20.45 -6.22
C SER A 130 21.06 19.70 -6.40
N LEU A 131 21.04 18.49 -6.96
CA LEU A 131 22.24 17.71 -7.22
C LEU A 131 23.12 18.38 -8.31
N ILE A 132 22.52 18.87 -9.39
CA ILE A 132 23.24 19.54 -10.48
C ILE A 132 23.90 20.82 -9.98
N SER A 133 23.22 21.61 -9.15
CA SER A 133 23.78 22.83 -8.56
C SER A 133 25.02 22.56 -7.71
N LEU A 134 24.95 21.49 -6.89
CA LEU A 134 26.09 21.03 -6.09
C LEU A 134 27.27 20.58 -6.98
N CYS A 135 26.99 19.79 -8.04
CA CYS A 135 28.03 19.38 -8.99
C CYS A 135 28.70 20.56 -9.69
N ILE A 136 27.92 21.56 -10.14
CA ILE A 136 28.48 22.75 -10.79
C ILE A 136 29.37 23.53 -9.84
N PHE A 137 28.97 23.63 -8.56
CA PHE A 137 29.76 24.27 -7.52
C PHE A 137 31.10 23.56 -7.29
N ILE A 138 31.07 22.23 -7.14
CA ILE A 138 32.29 21.42 -6.94
C ILE A 138 33.21 21.51 -8.17
N ASN A 139 32.65 21.40 -9.39
CA ASN A 139 33.40 21.53 -10.64
C ASN A 139 34.07 22.91 -10.79
N GLN A 140 33.51 23.96 -10.19
CA GLN A 140 34.08 25.28 -10.20
C GLN A 140 35.28 25.43 -9.25
N ILE A 141 35.23 24.73 -8.11
CA ILE A 141 36.31 24.78 -7.10
C ILE A 141 37.47 23.88 -7.53
N ILE A 142 37.19 22.67 -7.98
CA ILE A 142 38.19 21.65 -8.27
C ILE A 142 38.53 21.66 -9.76
N LYS A 143 39.78 22.03 -10.08
CA LYS A 143 40.26 22.14 -11.49
C LYS A 143 40.43 20.77 -12.16
N ASN A 144 40.84 19.75 -11.42
CA ASN A 144 41.00 18.41 -11.95
C ASN A 144 39.61 17.75 -12.14
N LYS A 145 39.31 17.37 -13.38
CA LYS A 145 37.98 16.86 -13.78
C LYS A 145 37.63 15.53 -13.14
N ILE A 146 38.61 14.64 -12.96
CA ILE A 146 38.42 13.33 -12.35
C ILE A 146 38.16 13.50 -10.85
N THR A 147 38.98 14.30 -10.19
CA THR A 147 38.80 14.59 -8.75
C THR A 147 37.45 15.28 -8.51
N ALA A 148 37.06 16.25 -9.37
CA ALA A 148 35.78 16.90 -9.26
C ALA A 148 34.60 15.92 -9.41
N PHE A 149 34.68 14.96 -10.34
CA PHE A 149 33.70 13.90 -10.50
C PHE A 149 33.57 13.04 -9.23
N ILE A 150 34.70 12.56 -8.69
CA ILE A 150 34.72 11.71 -7.49
C ILE A 150 34.16 12.47 -6.28
N VAL A 151 34.61 13.71 -6.06
CA VAL A 151 34.15 14.53 -4.93
C VAL A 151 32.66 14.86 -5.08
N SER A 152 32.17 15.10 -6.29
CA SER A 152 30.73 15.32 -6.54
C SER A 152 29.92 14.06 -6.20
N ALA A 153 30.36 12.89 -6.65
CA ALA A 153 29.69 11.62 -6.37
C ALA A 153 29.67 11.32 -4.86
N LEU A 154 30.79 11.49 -4.16
CA LEU A 154 30.86 11.29 -2.72
C LEU A 154 29.99 12.28 -1.95
N SER A 155 29.96 13.56 -2.35
CA SER A 155 29.12 14.58 -1.71
C SER A 155 27.64 14.29 -1.91
N ILE A 156 27.22 13.94 -3.12
CA ILE A 156 25.83 13.56 -3.41
C ILE A 156 25.46 12.30 -2.61
N GLY A 157 26.33 11.28 -2.60
CA GLY A 157 26.13 10.06 -1.83
C GLY A 157 25.93 10.36 -0.35
N LEU A 158 26.82 11.16 0.24
CA LEU A 158 26.71 11.57 1.64
C LEU A 158 25.36 12.23 1.93
N PHE A 159 24.99 13.27 1.18
CA PHE A 159 23.73 13.98 1.38
C PHE A 159 22.49 13.14 1.04
N SER A 160 22.62 12.11 0.22
CA SER A 160 21.48 11.21 -0.08
C SER A 160 21.21 10.21 1.05
N VAL A 161 22.25 9.69 1.73
CA VAL A 161 22.10 8.62 2.73
C VAL A 161 22.27 9.08 4.18
N ILE A 162 22.58 10.35 4.43
CA ILE A 162 22.95 10.85 5.76
C ILE A 162 21.84 10.67 6.81
N HIS A 163 20.56 10.67 6.40
CA HIS A 163 19.41 10.39 7.27
C HIS A 163 19.41 8.94 7.80
N MET A 164 20.05 8.00 7.08
CA MET A 164 20.11 6.60 7.50
C MET A 164 21.08 6.37 8.66
N VAL A 165 21.93 7.36 9.00
CA VAL A 165 22.86 7.23 10.13
C VAL A 165 22.11 6.98 11.44
N GLY A 166 20.91 7.55 11.60
CA GLY A 166 20.04 7.32 12.75
C GLY A 166 19.59 5.87 12.94
N LEU A 167 19.56 5.07 11.85
CA LEU A 167 19.22 3.64 11.91
C LEU A 167 20.32 2.78 12.55
N TYR A 168 21.58 3.24 12.47
CA TYR A 168 22.74 2.49 12.93
C TYR A 168 23.35 3.04 14.23
N VAL A 169 23.07 4.30 14.55
CA VAL A 169 23.63 4.99 15.70
C VAL A 169 22.52 5.73 16.43
N GLN A 170 22.40 5.49 17.75
CA GLN A 170 21.47 6.25 18.60
C GLN A 170 21.91 7.71 18.70
N LEU A 171 21.22 8.59 18.01
CA LEU A 171 21.48 10.02 17.99
C LEU A 171 20.44 10.78 18.82
N PRO A 172 20.83 11.89 19.47
CA PRO A 172 19.86 12.82 20.03
C PRO A 172 18.87 13.30 18.98
N LYS A 173 17.60 13.47 19.35
CA LYS A 173 16.50 13.86 18.44
C LYS A 173 16.83 15.09 17.58
N THR A 174 17.48 16.09 18.18
CA THR A 174 17.91 17.31 17.46
C THR A 174 18.91 17.03 16.36
N ILE A 175 19.89 16.15 16.61
CA ILE A 175 20.91 15.78 15.61
C ILE A 175 20.25 14.95 14.50
N SER A 176 19.41 13.99 14.85
CA SER A 176 18.65 13.19 13.88
C SER A 176 17.79 14.09 12.99
N ALA A 177 17.08 15.06 13.54
CA ALA A 177 16.29 16.03 12.79
C ALA A 177 17.13 16.87 11.81
N ILE A 178 18.34 17.30 12.22
CA ILE A 178 19.26 18.03 11.34
C ILE A 178 19.72 17.14 10.18
N LEU A 179 20.12 15.90 10.47
CA LEU A 179 20.58 14.95 9.43
C LEU A 179 19.47 14.61 8.43
N ASN A 180 18.24 14.42 8.89
CA ASN A 180 17.09 14.21 8.06
C ASN A 180 16.83 15.41 7.14
N ASN A 181 16.84 16.63 7.68
CA ASN A 181 16.65 17.84 6.90
C ASN A 181 17.80 18.11 5.92
N LEU A 182 19.00 17.60 6.14
CA LEU A 182 20.10 17.70 5.18
C LEU A 182 20.04 16.65 4.06
N SER A 183 19.21 15.62 4.20
CA SER A 183 19.16 14.51 3.26
C SER A 183 18.25 14.79 2.06
N PHE A 184 18.81 14.67 0.86
CA PHE A 184 18.04 14.75 -0.38
C PHE A 184 17.00 13.63 -0.51
N ALA A 185 17.36 12.38 -0.14
CA ALA A 185 16.44 11.25 -0.25
C ALA A 185 15.27 11.38 0.74
N TRP A 186 15.48 11.96 1.92
CA TRP A 186 14.43 12.25 2.89
C TRP A 186 13.34 13.17 2.29
N HIS A 187 13.74 14.25 1.60
CA HIS A 187 12.81 15.17 0.95
C HIS A 187 12.12 14.59 -0.28
N PHE A 188 12.63 13.48 -0.82
CA PHE A 188 12.00 12.78 -1.94
C PHE A 188 11.01 11.71 -1.50
N ASP A 189 11.15 11.15 -0.29
CA ASP A 189 10.37 10.01 0.21
C ASP A 189 8.85 10.27 0.15
N GLN A 190 8.38 11.44 0.59
CA GLN A 190 6.96 11.79 0.57
C GLN A 190 6.38 11.79 -0.85
N ALA A 191 7.15 12.27 -1.82
CA ALA A 191 6.72 12.31 -3.22
C ALA A 191 6.54 10.90 -3.81
N SER A 192 7.37 9.92 -3.39
CA SER A 192 7.26 8.53 -3.83
C SER A 192 5.98 7.85 -3.33
N LYS A 193 5.38 8.36 -2.24
CA LYS A 193 4.11 7.93 -1.67
C LYS A 193 2.88 8.62 -2.29
N GLY A 194 3.07 9.55 -3.23
CA GLY A 194 1.98 10.31 -3.82
C GLY A 194 1.68 11.64 -3.13
N ILE A 195 2.50 12.07 -2.18
CA ILE A 195 2.28 13.28 -1.40
C ILE A 195 3.11 14.42 -1.95
N PHE A 196 2.46 15.47 -2.41
CA PHE A 196 3.09 16.74 -2.73
C PHE A 196 3.22 17.57 -1.44
N ASN A 197 4.45 17.85 -1.04
CA ASN A 197 4.73 18.62 0.14
C ASN A 197 5.55 19.87 -0.23
N SER A 198 5.01 21.05 -0.02
CA SER A 198 5.67 22.30 -0.39
C SER A 198 6.98 22.54 0.35
N LYS A 199 7.10 22.09 1.61
CA LYS A 199 8.33 22.25 2.40
C LYS A 199 9.53 21.56 1.74
N ASP A 200 9.31 20.34 1.18
CA ASP A 200 10.37 19.56 0.55
C ASP A 200 10.80 20.18 -0.79
N ILE A 201 9.84 20.63 -1.58
CA ILE A 201 10.09 21.34 -2.83
C ILE A 201 10.85 22.66 -2.58
N PHE A 202 10.42 23.44 -1.60
CA PHE A 202 11.07 24.71 -1.25
C PHE A 202 12.49 24.48 -0.72
N TRP A 203 12.70 23.40 0.04
CA TRP A 203 14.04 23.04 0.51
C TRP A 203 14.96 22.67 -0.65
N LEU A 204 14.52 21.78 -1.56
CA LEU A 204 15.30 21.38 -2.74
C LEU A 204 15.58 22.58 -3.67
N ALA A 205 14.58 23.43 -3.91
CA ALA A 205 14.75 24.64 -4.70
C ALA A 205 15.72 25.64 -4.04
N GLY A 206 15.55 25.85 -2.73
CA GLY A 206 16.44 26.73 -1.94
C GLY A 206 17.89 26.24 -1.96
N PHE A 207 18.11 24.93 -1.82
CA PHE A 207 19.44 24.33 -1.95
C PHE A 207 20.05 24.56 -3.33
N SER A 208 19.26 24.44 -4.40
CA SER A 208 19.70 24.72 -5.76
C SER A 208 20.13 26.18 -5.92
N ILE A 209 19.34 27.11 -5.43
CA ILE A 209 19.64 28.55 -5.48
C ILE A 209 20.89 28.84 -4.67
N LEU A 210 21.02 28.29 -3.47
CA LEU A 210 22.19 28.47 -2.59
C LEU A 210 23.49 28.11 -3.31
N PHE A 211 23.57 26.91 -3.90
CA PHE A 211 24.79 26.44 -4.57
C PHE A 211 25.07 27.17 -5.89
N ILE A 212 24.05 27.66 -6.59
CA ILE A 212 24.25 28.55 -7.77
C ILE A 212 24.84 29.87 -7.33
N LEU A 213 24.33 30.48 -6.24
CA LEU A 213 24.86 31.73 -5.70
C LEU A 213 26.32 31.57 -5.22
N LEU A 214 26.62 30.48 -4.53
CA LEU A 214 27.99 30.13 -4.12
C LEU A 214 28.92 29.95 -5.33
N THR A 215 28.42 29.32 -6.42
CA THR A 215 29.18 29.15 -7.65
C THR A 215 29.51 30.52 -8.31
N ILE A 216 28.53 31.42 -8.35
CA ILE A 216 28.74 32.79 -8.88
C ILE A 216 29.79 33.53 -8.06
N PHE A 217 29.68 33.45 -6.73
CA PHE A 217 30.62 34.07 -5.79
C PHE A 217 32.07 33.58 -5.98
N VAL A 218 32.24 32.22 -6.02
CA VAL A 218 33.56 31.61 -6.24
C VAL A 218 34.15 31.99 -7.60
N THR A 219 33.33 31.99 -8.65
CA THR A 219 33.78 32.34 -10.00
C THR A 219 34.27 33.78 -10.08
N GLU A 220 33.56 34.74 -9.49
CA GLU A 220 33.98 36.14 -9.46
C GLU A 220 35.27 36.33 -8.65
N LYS A 221 35.41 35.62 -7.54
CA LYS A 221 36.65 35.63 -6.71
C LYS A 221 37.87 35.08 -7.49
N GLN A 222 37.68 33.98 -8.24
CA GLN A 222 38.77 33.36 -9.03
C GLN A 222 39.25 34.25 -10.18
N LYS A 223 38.44 35.20 -10.66
CA LYS A 223 38.82 36.16 -11.73
C LYS A 223 39.71 37.30 -11.23
N GLY A 224 40.07 37.30 -9.94
CA GLY A 224 40.93 38.35 -9.37
C GLY A 224 40.29 39.76 -9.36
N ARG A 225 39.04 39.90 -9.70
CA ARG A 225 38.32 41.16 -9.60
C ARG A 225 37.99 41.47 -8.16
N LYS A 226 38.46 42.62 -7.63
CA LYS A 226 37.96 43.13 -6.35
C LYS A 226 36.44 43.25 -6.44
N LEU A 227 35.73 42.39 -5.73
CA LEU A 227 34.26 42.46 -5.60
C LEU A 227 33.91 43.88 -5.08
N SER A 228 33.12 44.64 -5.82
CA SER A 228 32.61 45.90 -5.28
C SER A 228 31.85 45.65 -4.00
N LYS A 229 31.94 46.53 -2.99
CA LYS A 229 31.23 46.37 -1.70
C LYS A 229 29.73 46.07 -1.92
N ASN A 230 29.11 46.67 -2.92
CA ASN A 230 27.71 46.45 -3.27
C ASN A 230 27.44 45.02 -3.79
N LYS A 231 28.31 44.44 -4.63
CA LYS A 231 28.16 43.05 -5.09
C LYS A 231 28.36 42.04 -3.97
N LEU A 232 29.36 42.28 -3.11
CA LEU A 232 29.57 41.44 -1.94
C LEU A 232 28.34 41.48 -1.01
N PHE A 233 27.81 42.67 -0.74
CA PHE A 233 26.61 42.84 0.07
C PHE A 233 25.40 42.14 -0.54
N THR A 234 25.10 42.31 -1.82
CA THR A 234 23.96 41.69 -2.49
C THR A 234 24.07 40.19 -2.54
N THR A 235 25.26 39.59 -2.77
CA THR A 235 25.43 38.12 -2.75
C THR A 235 25.31 37.57 -1.36
N SER A 236 25.90 38.20 -0.34
CA SER A 236 25.78 37.75 1.06
C SER A 236 24.34 37.90 1.55
N PHE A 237 23.66 38.99 1.22
CA PHE A 237 22.25 39.20 1.54
C PHE A 237 21.36 38.10 0.89
N SER A 238 21.56 37.83 -0.41
CA SER A 238 20.82 36.76 -1.09
C SER A 238 21.06 35.38 -0.49
N LEU A 239 22.28 35.06 -0.05
CA LEU A 239 22.60 33.82 0.67
C LEU A 239 21.86 33.73 1.98
N ILE A 240 21.86 34.80 2.78
CA ILE A 240 21.14 34.85 4.07
C ILE A 240 19.63 34.67 3.85
N VAL A 241 19.06 35.40 2.87
CA VAL A 241 17.62 35.27 2.54
C VAL A 241 17.26 33.87 2.10
N THR A 242 18.11 33.21 1.30
CA THR A 242 17.88 31.83 0.85
C THR A 242 17.92 30.85 2.03
N ILE A 243 18.87 30.99 2.96
CA ILE A 243 18.96 30.16 4.17
C ILE A 243 17.73 30.40 5.06
N LEU A 244 17.35 31.66 5.29
CA LEU A 244 16.15 31.98 6.07
C LEU A 244 14.86 31.43 5.42
N PHE A 245 14.76 31.48 4.10
CA PHE A 245 13.66 30.89 3.35
C PHE A 245 13.60 29.37 3.56
N MET A 246 14.75 28.67 3.46
CA MET A 246 14.81 27.22 3.72
C MET A 246 14.39 26.88 5.16
N LEU A 247 14.88 27.62 6.15
CA LEU A 247 14.54 27.41 7.56
C LEU A 247 13.06 27.68 7.87
N ASN A 248 12.44 28.66 7.18
CA ASN A 248 11.02 28.98 7.36
C ASN A 248 10.09 28.12 6.47
N SER A 249 10.62 27.31 5.56
CA SER A 249 9.80 26.46 4.66
C SER A 249 8.85 25.54 5.42
N THR A 250 9.21 25.13 6.63
CA THR A 250 8.38 24.29 7.52
C THR A 250 7.11 24.98 8.02
N ARG A 251 7.10 26.33 8.09
CA ARG A 251 5.93 27.10 8.54
C ARG A 251 4.84 27.22 7.46
N TYR A 252 5.22 27.14 6.20
CA TYR A 252 4.33 27.25 5.03
C TYR A 252 4.17 25.86 4.39
N ASN A 253 3.71 24.90 5.19
CA ASN A 253 3.57 23.52 4.73
C ASN A 253 2.19 23.32 4.08
N PHE A 254 2.16 23.37 2.75
CA PHE A 254 1.01 22.99 1.95
C PHE A 254 1.20 21.56 1.46
N ARG A 255 0.26 20.68 1.86
CA ARG A 255 0.31 19.26 1.55
C ARG A 255 -0.90 18.87 0.70
N ILE A 256 -0.65 18.28 -0.47
CA ILE A 256 -1.68 17.70 -1.34
C ILE A 256 -1.40 16.23 -1.51
N ASP A 257 -2.41 15.42 -1.31
CA ASP A 257 -2.41 14.00 -1.57
C ASP A 257 -2.93 13.73 -2.99
N PHE A 258 -2.05 13.25 -3.85
CA PHE A 258 -2.35 12.83 -5.22
C PHE A 258 -2.53 11.32 -5.35
N SER A 259 -2.35 10.55 -4.25
CA SER A 259 -2.57 9.11 -4.30
C SER A 259 -3.99 8.78 -4.76
N LYS A 260 -4.15 7.64 -5.45
CA LYS A 260 -5.41 7.22 -6.10
C LYS A 260 -6.60 7.31 -5.15
N ASN A 261 -6.44 6.82 -3.91
CA ASN A 261 -7.50 6.78 -2.91
C ASN A 261 -7.35 7.89 -1.85
N LYS A 262 -6.46 8.88 -2.06
CA LYS A 262 -6.16 9.95 -1.08
C LYS A 262 -5.88 9.40 0.32
N THR A 263 -5.07 8.35 0.40
CA THR A 263 -4.77 7.58 1.62
C THR A 263 -4.21 8.43 2.76
N PHE A 264 -3.52 9.52 2.43
CA PHE A 264 -2.84 10.41 3.39
C PHE A 264 -3.58 11.73 3.66
N SER A 265 -4.82 11.87 3.21
CA SER A 265 -5.71 13.01 3.50
C SER A 265 -6.99 12.53 4.16
N LEU A 266 -7.69 13.39 4.88
CA LEU A 266 -8.96 13.03 5.52
C LEU A 266 -10.07 12.87 4.48
N SER A 267 -10.93 11.86 4.67
CA SER A 267 -12.15 11.65 3.89
C SER A 267 -13.17 12.78 4.14
N SER A 268 -14.14 12.92 3.24
CA SER A 268 -15.25 13.87 3.43
C SER A 268 -16.03 13.57 4.69
N TYR A 269 -16.31 12.29 4.94
CA TYR A 269 -16.99 11.85 6.15
C TYR A 269 -16.23 12.23 7.43
N SER A 270 -14.92 11.91 7.51
CA SER A 270 -14.12 12.26 8.69
C SER A 270 -14.10 13.76 8.94
N LYS A 271 -14.03 14.60 7.89
CA LYS A 271 -14.08 16.04 8.02
C LYS A 271 -15.42 16.51 8.58
N GLU A 272 -16.52 16.09 7.98
CA GLU A 272 -17.87 16.43 8.41
C GLU A 272 -18.15 15.94 9.84
N PHE A 273 -17.73 14.71 10.16
CA PHE A 273 -17.85 14.16 11.52
C PHE A 273 -17.09 15.01 12.54
N LEU A 274 -15.84 15.38 12.22
CA LEU A 274 -14.99 16.17 13.11
C LEU A 274 -15.52 17.61 13.29
N GLU A 275 -16.02 18.24 12.24
CA GLU A 275 -16.63 19.59 12.31
C GLU A 275 -17.82 19.66 13.26
N ASN A 276 -18.56 18.55 13.37
CA ASN A 276 -19.76 18.46 14.23
C ASN A 276 -19.47 18.11 15.69
N ILE A 277 -18.21 17.94 16.10
CA ILE A 277 -17.84 17.66 17.50
C ILE A 277 -18.02 18.91 18.36
N SER A 278 -18.96 18.84 19.30
CA SER A 278 -19.32 19.98 20.16
C SER A 278 -18.54 20.05 21.48
N PHE A 279 -18.07 18.91 22.00
CA PHE A 279 -17.33 18.83 23.27
C PHE A 279 -15.86 18.48 23.06
N PRO A 280 -14.97 18.86 24.01
CA PRO A 280 -13.55 18.64 23.88
C PRO A 280 -13.17 17.14 23.75
N VAL A 281 -12.40 16.82 22.73
CA VAL A 281 -11.72 15.52 22.54
C VAL A 281 -10.23 15.76 22.78
N ASN A 282 -9.63 15.02 23.71
CA ASN A 282 -8.19 15.12 23.98
C ASN A 282 -7.47 13.91 23.42
N ILE A 283 -6.55 14.13 22.49
CA ILE A 283 -5.72 13.10 21.86
C ILE A 283 -4.30 13.25 22.40
N SER A 284 -3.86 12.28 23.21
CA SER A 284 -2.50 12.21 23.74
C SER A 284 -1.70 11.13 23.02
N TYR A 285 -0.66 11.53 22.28
CA TYR A 285 0.24 10.61 21.62
C TYR A 285 1.50 10.41 22.43
N TYR A 286 1.69 9.21 22.93
CA TYR A 286 2.87 8.79 23.68
C TYR A 286 3.86 8.13 22.74
N CYS A 287 4.96 8.80 22.46
CA CYS A 287 5.99 8.30 21.51
C CYS A 287 7.38 8.49 22.10
N SER A 288 8.07 7.37 22.27
CA SER A 288 9.46 7.33 22.70
C SER A 288 10.37 8.11 21.75
N ASN A 289 11.22 8.98 22.31
CA ASN A 289 12.23 9.68 21.50
C ASN A 289 13.24 8.71 20.88
N SER A 290 13.58 7.62 21.57
CA SER A 290 14.40 6.52 21.07
C SER A 290 13.79 5.88 19.80
N LEU A 291 12.48 5.66 19.78
CA LEU A 291 11.78 5.15 18.62
C LEU A 291 11.80 6.15 17.46
N SER A 292 11.52 7.44 17.73
CA SER A 292 11.57 8.49 16.70
C SER A 292 12.97 8.68 16.10
N ALA A 293 14.03 8.34 16.83
CA ALA A 293 15.39 8.39 16.34
C ALA A 293 15.72 7.20 15.43
N LEU A 294 15.19 6.00 15.75
CA LEU A 294 15.39 4.79 14.95
C LEU A 294 14.53 4.76 13.69
N TYR A 295 13.28 5.20 13.81
CA TYR A 295 12.28 5.20 12.73
C TYR A 295 11.72 6.60 12.50
N PRO A 296 12.44 7.46 11.76
CA PRO A 296 12.02 8.84 11.49
C PRO A 296 10.64 8.98 10.86
N GLN A 297 10.16 7.94 10.14
CA GLN A 297 8.81 7.91 9.53
C GLN A 297 7.69 8.05 10.57
N ILE A 298 7.94 7.73 11.84
CA ILE A 298 6.98 7.92 12.94
C ILE A 298 6.57 9.39 13.12
N THR A 299 7.38 10.34 12.63
CA THR A 299 6.98 11.76 12.61
C THR A 299 5.73 12.00 11.76
N GLU A 300 5.46 11.17 10.75
CA GLU A 300 4.24 11.23 9.94
C GLU A 300 2.98 11.05 10.79
N ILE A 301 3.04 10.23 11.84
CA ILE A 301 1.94 10.05 12.79
C ILE A 301 1.63 11.39 13.51
N SER A 302 2.66 12.08 13.99
CA SER A 302 2.50 13.38 14.64
C SER A 302 1.95 14.45 13.68
N ASP A 303 2.43 14.44 12.43
CA ASP A 303 1.95 15.36 11.38
C ASP A 303 0.48 15.06 11.05
N TYR A 304 0.09 13.79 10.99
CA TYR A 304 -1.28 13.37 10.75
C TYR A 304 -2.21 13.75 11.90
N LEU A 305 -1.82 13.49 13.14
CA LEU A 305 -2.57 13.86 14.33
C LEU A 305 -2.77 15.39 14.43
N SER A 306 -1.75 16.17 14.06
CA SER A 306 -1.85 17.62 13.97
C SER A 306 -2.83 18.05 12.87
N MET A 307 -2.81 17.41 11.71
CA MET A 307 -3.77 17.67 10.62
C MET A 307 -5.20 17.33 11.05
N TYR A 308 -5.37 16.21 11.75
CA TYR A 308 -6.66 15.73 12.25
C TYR A 308 -7.24 16.68 13.31
N SER A 309 -6.43 17.10 14.28
CA SER A 309 -6.87 18.04 15.34
C SER A 309 -7.19 19.43 14.80
N ASN A 310 -6.54 19.87 13.72
CA ASN A 310 -6.81 21.19 13.13
C ASN A 310 -8.18 21.28 12.42
N GLN A 311 -8.93 20.17 12.27
CA GLN A 311 -10.27 20.21 11.68
C GLN A 311 -11.30 20.85 12.60
N ASN A 312 -11.12 20.74 13.92
CA ASN A 312 -12.03 21.35 14.89
C ASN A 312 -11.25 21.85 16.12
N LYS A 313 -11.55 23.08 16.58
CA LYS A 313 -10.95 23.68 17.78
C LYS A 313 -11.21 22.90 19.08
N ASN A 314 -12.24 22.05 19.11
CA ASN A 314 -12.55 21.19 20.25
C ASN A 314 -11.67 19.92 20.27
N ILE A 315 -10.79 19.70 19.31
CA ILE A 315 -9.90 18.56 19.29
C ILE A 315 -8.51 19.02 19.70
N ASN A 316 -8.08 18.59 20.88
CA ASN A 316 -6.77 18.92 21.44
C ASN A 316 -5.79 17.80 21.18
N TYR A 317 -4.63 18.11 20.60
CA TYR A 317 -3.57 17.15 20.37
C TYR A 317 -2.32 17.50 21.18
N ILE A 318 -1.79 16.52 21.93
CA ILE A 318 -0.56 16.67 22.72
C ILE A 318 0.34 15.45 22.48
N LYS A 319 1.62 15.71 22.17
CA LYS A 319 2.66 14.67 22.13
C LYS A 319 3.40 14.62 23.46
N LYS A 320 3.54 13.41 24.01
CA LYS A 320 4.29 13.12 25.26
C LYS A 320 5.40 12.10 24.99
N ASP A 321 6.53 12.27 25.67
CA ASP A 321 7.68 11.36 25.56
C ASP A 321 7.80 10.52 26.84
N PRO A 322 7.53 9.21 26.77
CA PRO A 322 7.67 8.33 27.93
C PRO A 322 9.12 8.11 28.36
N ASP A 323 10.09 8.26 27.46
CA ASP A 323 11.51 8.02 27.80
C ASP A 323 12.03 9.04 28.82
N SER A 324 11.49 10.26 28.77
CA SER A 324 11.91 11.38 29.62
C SER A 324 10.95 11.72 30.76
N ASN A 325 9.77 11.06 30.81
CA ASN A 325 8.69 11.42 31.74
C ASN A 325 8.07 10.18 32.40
N GLU A 326 8.45 9.96 33.68
CA GLU A 326 7.91 8.83 34.47
C GLU A 326 6.38 8.88 34.65
N ASN A 327 5.79 10.08 34.74
CA ASN A 327 4.34 10.20 34.85
C ASN A 327 3.66 9.73 33.55
N ALA A 328 4.29 9.95 32.39
CA ALA A 328 3.79 9.43 31.12
C ALA A 328 3.82 7.90 31.10
N LYS A 329 4.88 7.25 31.64
CA LYS A 329 4.92 5.79 31.78
C LYS A 329 3.83 5.27 32.69
N LYS A 330 3.68 5.85 33.88
CA LYS A 330 2.62 5.46 34.83
C LYS A 330 1.21 5.59 34.23
N THR A 331 1.00 6.62 33.40
CA THR A 331 -0.27 6.74 32.68
C THR A 331 -0.48 5.60 31.71
N LEU A 332 0.54 5.22 30.93
CA LEU A 332 0.48 4.08 30.01
C LEU A 332 0.18 2.76 30.76
N ASP A 333 0.88 2.54 31.87
CA ASP A 333 0.67 1.34 32.72
C ASP A 333 -0.79 1.27 33.26
N THR A 334 -1.37 2.42 33.64
CA THR A 334 -2.76 2.50 34.10
C THR A 334 -3.76 2.05 33.04
N TYR A 335 -3.45 2.30 31.77
CA TYR A 335 -4.29 1.87 30.64
C TYR A 335 -3.86 0.49 30.07
N GLY A 336 -2.97 -0.23 30.73
CA GLY A 336 -2.50 -1.54 30.28
C GLY A 336 -1.66 -1.51 28.99
N ILE A 337 -1.01 -0.37 28.71
CA ILE A 337 -0.17 -0.23 27.53
C ILE A 337 1.28 -0.55 27.88
N PHE A 338 1.80 -1.62 27.30
CA PHE A 338 3.15 -2.10 27.52
C PHE A 338 4.12 -1.63 26.44
N SER A 339 5.40 -1.50 26.82
CA SER A 339 6.48 -1.23 25.87
C SER A 339 6.65 -2.38 24.88
N GLN A 340 7.05 -2.04 23.66
CA GLN A 340 7.47 -3.01 22.65
C GLN A 340 9.00 -3.04 22.58
N GLN A 341 9.57 -4.24 22.52
CA GLN A 341 11.01 -4.40 22.38
C GLN A 341 11.43 -4.27 20.92
N MET A 342 12.33 -3.32 20.66
CA MET A 342 12.92 -3.14 19.34
C MET A 342 14.41 -3.40 19.34
N LYS A 343 14.84 -4.14 18.31
CA LYS A 343 16.26 -4.46 18.10
C LYS A 343 16.99 -3.24 17.55
N THR A 344 18.08 -2.84 18.19
CA THR A 344 18.98 -1.79 17.72
C THR A 344 20.42 -2.26 17.81
N GLN A 345 21.32 -1.59 17.07
CA GLN A 345 22.77 -1.84 17.15
C GLN A 345 23.45 -0.66 17.83
N LYS A 346 24.24 -0.94 18.86
CA LYS A 346 25.08 0.04 19.53
C LYS A 346 26.46 -0.54 19.74
N ASN A 347 27.52 0.17 19.30
CA ASN A 347 28.90 -0.27 19.42
C ASN A 347 29.17 -1.72 18.95
N ASN A 348 28.63 -2.11 17.77
CA ASN A 348 28.69 -3.46 17.21
C ASN A 348 28.00 -4.56 18.04
N THR A 349 27.23 -4.20 19.05
CA THR A 349 26.41 -5.13 19.83
C THR A 349 24.93 -4.93 19.52
N THR A 350 24.21 -6.04 19.42
CA THR A 350 22.76 -6.00 19.34
C THR A 350 22.19 -5.68 20.72
N GLN A 351 21.36 -4.64 20.80
CA GLN A 351 20.63 -4.27 22.01
C GLN A 351 19.14 -4.26 21.71
N TYR A 352 18.36 -4.56 22.74
CA TYR A 352 16.90 -4.41 22.71
C TYR A 352 16.55 -3.18 23.55
N ILE A 353 15.72 -2.31 23.02
CA ILE A 353 15.22 -1.13 23.70
C ILE A 353 13.70 -1.22 23.81
N ASP A 354 13.18 -0.83 24.95
CA ASP A 354 11.74 -0.71 25.18
C ASP A 354 11.24 0.63 24.65
N VAL A 355 10.26 0.59 23.77
CA VAL A 355 9.70 1.76 23.12
C VAL A 355 8.18 1.79 23.20
N TYR A 356 7.63 2.98 23.19
CA TYR A 356 6.20 3.24 23.17
C TYR A 356 5.82 4.03 21.92
N SER A 357 4.66 3.70 21.35
CA SER A 357 4.00 4.48 20.30
C SER A 357 2.49 4.28 20.43
N ALA A 358 1.87 4.93 21.40
CA ALA A 358 0.48 4.71 21.77
C ALA A 358 -0.33 6.01 21.73
N ILE A 359 -1.62 5.91 21.42
CA ILE A 359 -2.53 7.05 21.44
C ILE A 359 -3.64 6.79 22.46
N ILE A 360 -3.86 7.76 23.33
CA ILE A 360 -4.98 7.79 24.28
C ILE A 360 -5.94 8.89 23.85
N ILE A 361 -7.21 8.55 23.70
CA ILE A 361 -8.28 9.44 23.30
C ILE A 361 -9.28 9.54 24.45
N GLU A 362 -9.51 10.76 24.93
CA GLU A 362 -10.40 11.04 26.05
C GLU A 362 -11.55 11.95 25.61
N TYR A 363 -12.77 11.59 26.01
CA TYR A 363 -13.98 12.36 25.75
C TYR A 363 -14.96 12.18 26.91
N ASN A 364 -15.33 13.25 27.52
CA ASN A 364 -16.33 13.30 28.61
C ASN A 364 -16.10 12.23 29.72
N GLY A 365 -14.85 12.04 30.12
CA GLY A 365 -14.46 11.07 31.17
C GLY A 365 -14.28 9.63 30.67
N ASN A 366 -14.70 9.31 29.46
CA ASN A 366 -14.47 8.02 28.82
C ASN A 366 -13.17 8.02 28.01
N THR A 367 -12.52 6.86 27.93
CA THR A 367 -11.21 6.73 27.25
C THR A 367 -11.21 5.58 26.26
N GLN A 368 -10.56 5.79 25.14
CA GLN A 368 -10.22 4.76 24.17
C GLN A 368 -8.71 4.79 23.88
N VAL A 369 -8.14 3.63 23.55
CA VAL A 369 -6.70 3.46 23.42
C VAL A 369 -6.35 2.81 22.08
N ILE A 370 -5.28 3.30 21.45
CA ILE A 370 -4.55 2.60 20.39
C ILE A 370 -3.20 2.20 21.00
N PRO A 371 -3.00 0.92 21.35
CA PRO A 371 -1.88 0.51 22.22
C PRO A 371 -0.51 0.62 21.54
N PHE A 372 -0.45 0.44 20.22
CA PHE A 372 0.80 0.57 19.46
C PHE A 372 0.53 0.94 18.01
N ILE A 373 1.29 1.91 17.46
CA ILE A 373 1.15 2.36 16.08
C ILE A 373 2.49 2.73 15.48
N MET A 374 2.76 2.26 14.26
CA MET A 374 4.00 2.50 13.51
C MET A 374 3.78 3.24 12.19
N SER A 375 2.54 3.36 11.72
CA SER A 375 2.19 3.98 10.44
C SER A 375 1.02 4.94 10.59
N ALA A 376 1.02 6.00 9.80
CA ALA A 376 -0.11 6.93 9.73
C ALA A 376 -1.23 6.42 8.82
N SER A 377 -1.04 5.33 8.09
CA SER A 377 -1.99 4.86 7.08
C SER A 377 -3.36 4.49 7.64
N THR A 378 -3.43 3.83 8.81
CA THR A 378 -4.70 3.41 9.44
C THR A 378 -5.30 4.44 10.38
N LEU A 379 -4.57 5.53 10.67
CA LEU A 379 -4.94 6.50 11.70
C LEU A 379 -6.31 7.13 11.51
N GLU A 380 -6.72 7.43 10.29
CA GLU A 380 -8.04 8.02 10.03
C GLU A 380 -9.15 7.13 10.55
N PHE A 381 -9.08 5.87 10.19
CA PHE A 381 -10.06 4.87 10.61
C PHE A 381 -10.01 4.67 12.13
N ASP A 382 -8.82 4.42 12.68
CA ASP A 382 -8.63 4.12 14.10
C ASP A 382 -9.13 5.28 14.99
N LEU A 383 -8.79 6.51 14.65
CA LEU A 383 -9.22 7.69 15.40
C LEU A 383 -10.73 7.93 15.27
N THR A 384 -11.24 7.98 14.03
CA THR A 384 -12.64 8.28 13.75
C THR A 384 -13.57 7.22 14.37
N SER A 385 -13.21 5.95 14.23
CA SER A 385 -13.95 4.82 14.82
C SER A 385 -14.02 4.90 16.34
N LYS A 386 -12.87 5.16 17.01
CA LYS A 386 -12.81 5.25 18.49
C LYS A 386 -13.48 6.51 19.03
N ILE A 387 -13.33 7.65 18.36
CA ILE A 387 -14.02 8.90 18.74
C ILE A 387 -15.54 8.72 18.55
N LYS A 388 -15.99 8.11 17.47
CA LYS A 388 -17.41 7.82 17.24
C LYS A 388 -17.98 6.96 18.35
N THR A 389 -17.26 5.90 18.76
CA THR A 389 -17.66 5.05 19.90
C THR A 389 -17.76 5.84 21.21
N LEU A 390 -16.80 6.73 21.49
CA LEU A 390 -16.83 7.59 22.69
C LEU A 390 -18.00 8.57 22.70
N ILE A 391 -18.32 9.17 21.55
CA ILE A 391 -19.40 10.16 21.42
C ILE A 391 -20.77 9.48 21.49
N THR A 392 -20.96 8.38 20.78
CA THR A 392 -22.25 7.69 20.71
C THR A 392 -22.51 6.78 21.90
N ASN A 393 -21.48 6.41 22.64
CA ASN A 393 -21.48 5.42 23.71
C ASN A 393 -22.14 4.08 23.27
N LYS A 394 -22.12 3.79 21.96
CA LYS A 394 -22.74 2.61 21.38
C LYS A 394 -21.66 1.57 21.06
N GLN A 395 -21.79 0.40 21.65
CA GLN A 395 -20.94 -0.73 21.34
C GLN A 395 -21.40 -1.40 20.04
N ARG A 396 -20.44 -1.83 19.23
CA ARG A 396 -20.68 -2.63 18.02
C ARG A 396 -20.72 -4.09 18.41
N ILE A 397 -21.92 -4.61 18.55
CA ILE A 397 -22.14 -6.01 18.96
C ILE A 397 -22.20 -6.88 17.70
N VAL A 398 -21.62 -8.07 17.78
CA VAL A 398 -21.75 -9.16 16.80
C VAL A 398 -22.00 -10.44 17.57
N ASN A 399 -23.08 -11.12 17.25
CA ASN A 399 -23.42 -12.42 17.85
C ASN A 399 -23.02 -13.52 16.88
N ILE A 400 -22.08 -14.39 17.28
CA ILE A 400 -21.48 -15.40 16.41
C ILE A 400 -22.05 -16.78 16.78
N ILE A 401 -22.55 -17.49 15.77
CA ILE A 401 -23.05 -18.85 15.88
C ILE A 401 -22.22 -19.73 14.95
N VAL A 402 -21.56 -20.75 15.49
CA VAL A 402 -20.85 -21.77 14.71
C VAL A 402 -21.70 -23.03 14.65
N GLY A 403 -22.16 -23.37 13.44
CA GLY A 403 -23.11 -24.46 13.18
C GLY A 403 -22.58 -25.59 12.31
N ASN A 404 -21.27 -25.70 12.09
CA ASN A 404 -20.64 -26.72 11.26
C ASN A 404 -19.89 -27.83 12.09
N GLY A 405 -20.04 -27.82 13.40
CA GLY A 405 -19.35 -28.76 14.28
C GLY A 405 -17.89 -28.37 14.60
N MET A 406 -17.46 -27.22 14.15
CA MET A 406 -16.17 -26.60 14.49
C MET A 406 -16.32 -25.69 15.71
N SER A 407 -15.19 -25.23 16.27
CA SER A 407 -15.15 -24.36 17.44
C SER A 407 -14.64 -22.98 17.11
N LEU A 408 -15.27 -21.95 17.64
CA LEU A 408 -14.83 -20.57 17.52
C LEU A 408 -13.43 -20.36 18.12
N SER A 409 -13.11 -21.08 19.19
CA SER A 409 -11.85 -20.94 19.93
C SER A 409 -10.67 -21.72 19.33
N SER A 410 -10.89 -22.73 18.47
CA SER A 410 -9.81 -23.50 17.82
C SER A 410 -9.75 -23.31 16.31
N ASP A 411 -10.88 -23.43 15.62
CA ASP A 411 -10.92 -23.43 14.16
C ASP A 411 -11.06 -22.02 13.56
N TYR A 412 -11.56 -21.08 14.37
CA TYR A 412 -11.73 -19.67 14.04
C TYR A 412 -11.05 -18.76 15.08
N ASP A 413 -9.93 -19.20 15.66
CA ASP A 413 -9.26 -18.58 16.81
C ASP A 413 -8.78 -17.16 16.55
N PHE A 414 -8.49 -16.78 15.29
CA PHE A 414 -8.13 -15.43 14.89
C PHE A 414 -9.33 -14.48 14.77
N LEU A 415 -10.56 -14.97 14.58
CA LEU A 415 -11.72 -14.15 14.26
C LEU A 415 -12.08 -13.19 15.40
N VAL A 416 -12.25 -13.69 16.62
CA VAL A 416 -12.67 -12.86 17.77
C VAL A 416 -11.61 -11.85 18.17
N PRO A 417 -10.30 -12.19 18.31
CA PRO A 417 -9.25 -11.21 18.54
C PRO A 417 -9.17 -10.14 17.44
N TRP A 418 -9.35 -10.54 16.18
CA TRP A 418 -9.38 -9.63 15.06
C TRP A 418 -10.52 -8.62 15.16
N LEU A 419 -11.76 -9.08 15.34
CA LEU A 419 -12.94 -8.22 15.46
C LEU A 419 -12.88 -7.31 16.70
N ASN A 420 -12.39 -7.81 17.83
CA ASN A 420 -12.18 -7.00 19.02
C ASN A 420 -11.19 -5.86 18.78
N ASN A 421 -10.10 -6.09 18.05
CA ASN A 421 -9.17 -5.07 17.63
C ASN A 421 -9.83 -4.01 16.73
N GLN A 422 -10.82 -4.39 15.94
CA GLN A 422 -11.61 -3.49 15.10
C GLN A 422 -12.74 -2.77 15.87
N GLY A 423 -12.85 -3.02 17.19
CA GLY A 423 -13.81 -2.33 18.07
C GLY A 423 -15.19 -2.97 18.12
N PHE A 424 -15.31 -4.26 17.76
CA PHE A 424 -16.52 -5.04 17.98
C PHE A 424 -16.49 -5.69 19.36
N VAL A 425 -17.67 -5.98 19.88
CA VAL A 425 -17.90 -6.86 21.04
C VAL A 425 -18.53 -8.12 20.50
N CYS A 426 -17.80 -9.22 20.56
CA CYS A 426 -18.23 -10.51 20.03
C CYS A 426 -18.88 -11.34 21.16
N ASN A 427 -20.12 -11.79 20.94
CA ASN A 427 -20.82 -12.74 21.81
C ASN A 427 -20.91 -14.07 21.07
N GLU A 428 -20.37 -15.13 21.65
CA GLU A 428 -20.54 -16.49 21.14
C GLU A 428 -21.87 -17.07 21.65
N ILE A 429 -22.68 -17.60 20.74
CA ILE A 429 -23.94 -18.29 21.06
C ILE A 429 -23.80 -19.77 20.64
N HIS A 430 -23.78 -20.65 21.61
CA HIS A 430 -23.55 -22.06 21.38
C HIS A 430 -24.83 -22.78 20.97
N VAL A 431 -24.82 -23.42 19.79
CA VAL A 431 -25.95 -24.17 19.23
C VAL A 431 -26.44 -25.29 20.15
N GLU A 432 -25.52 -25.92 20.86
CA GLU A 432 -25.84 -27.05 21.75
C GLU A 432 -26.41 -26.63 23.13
N ASN A 433 -26.41 -25.29 23.41
CA ASN A 433 -26.88 -24.81 24.71
C ASN A 433 -28.39 -25.02 24.85
N PRO A 434 -28.88 -25.68 25.90
CA PRO A 434 -30.33 -25.81 26.17
C PRO A 434 -31.06 -24.46 26.27
N ASN A 435 -30.34 -23.38 26.61
CA ASN A 435 -30.89 -22.04 26.74
C ASN A 435 -30.72 -21.17 25.44
N PHE A 436 -30.38 -21.79 24.32
CA PHE A 436 -30.10 -21.10 23.04
C PHE A 436 -31.18 -20.05 22.68
N ALA A 437 -32.47 -20.42 22.75
CA ALA A 437 -33.59 -19.54 22.49
C ALA A 437 -33.60 -18.29 23.42
N ASN A 438 -33.32 -18.49 24.71
CA ASN A 438 -33.26 -17.38 25.66
C ASN A 438 -32.04 -16.49 25.48
N GLU A 439 -30.90 -17.05 25.09
CA GLU A 439 -29.70 -16.27 24.74
C GLU A 439 -29.99 -15.38 23.56
N LEU A 440 -30.51 -15.91 22.44
CA LEU A 440 -30.92 -15.12 21.27
C LEU A 440 -31.96 -14.06 21.62
N LYS A 441 -32.96 -14.40 22.44
CA LYS A 441 -33.99 -13.43 22.85
C LYS A 441 -33.46 -12.27 23.65
N ASN A 442 -32.38 -12.46 24.41
CA ASN A 442 -31.78 -11.41 25.25
C ASN A 442 -30.66 -10.64 24.56
N THR A 443 -30.19 -11.05 23.38
CA THR A 443 -29.14 -10.35 22.64
C THR A 443 -29.72 -9.29 21.70
N THR A 444 -28.84 -8.38 21.24
CA THR A 444 -29.13 -7.36 20.23
C THR A 444 -27.95 -7.28 19.25
N GLY A 445 -28.19 -6.74 18.06
CA GLY A 445 -27.19 -6.58 17.02
C GLY A 445 -27.19 -7.71 16.00
N PRO A 446 -26.39 -7.59 14.92
CA PRO A 446 -26.38 -8.55 13.83
C PRO A 446 -25.88 -9.92 14.24
N LEU A 447 -26.40 -10.95 13.54
CA LEU A 447 -25.91 -12.32 13.64
C LEU A 447 -24.82 -12.58 12.61
N PHE A 448 -23.84 -13.38 12.99
CA PHE A 448 -22.86 -13.98 12.10
C PHE A 448 -22.92 -15.49 12.25
N ILE A 449 -23.51 -16.17 11.25
CA ILE A 449 -23.72 -17.63 11.27
C ILE A 449 -22.69 -18.29 10.37
N ILE A 450 -21.93 -19.25 10.92
CA ILE A 450 -20.85 -19.99 10.26
C ILE A 450 -21.25 -21.46 10.17
N GLY A 451 -21.60 -21.91 8.96
CA GLY A 451 -22.02 -23.29 8.68
C GLY A 451 -23.44 -23.64 9.16
N ASP A 452 -23.94 -24.79 8.72
CA ASP A 452 -25.32 -25.21 8.90
C ASP A 452 -25.48 -26.66 9.40
N SER A 453 -24.50 -27.54 9.18
CA SER A 453 -24.62 -28.98 9.33
C SER A 453 -25.05 -29.49 10.73
N GLN A 454 -24.83 -28.70 11.79
CA GLN A 454 -25.20 -29.01 13.16
C GLN A 454 -26.42 -28.22 13.67
N ILE A 455 -26.96 -27.29 12.86
CA ILE A 455 -28.13 -26.48 13.21
C ILE A 455 -29.39 -27.29 12.91
N LYS A 456 -30.10 -27.72 13.98
CA LYS A 456 -31.36 -28.42 13.86
C LYS A 456 -32.50 -27.44 13.56
N ILE A 457 -33.63 -27.93 13.10
CA ILE A 457 -34.80 -27.14 12.75
C ILE A 457 -35.27 -26.23 13.91
N ALA A 458 -35.18 -26.69 15.15
CA ALA A 458 -35.58 -25.91 16.33
C ALA A 458 -34.69 -24.65 16.51
N GLN A 459 -33.36 -24.77 16.30
CA GLN A 459 -32.46 -23.63 16.34
C GLN A 459 -32.65 -22.71 15.12
N ALA A 460 -32.89 -23.26 13.92
CA ALA A 460 -33.18 -22.50 12.74
C ALA A 460 -34.43 -21.63 12.91
N ILE A 461 -35.51 -22.16 13.50
CA ILE A 461 -36.72 -21.41 13.87
C ILE A 461 -36.37 -20.21 14.77
N GLU A 462 -35.56 -20.42 15.81
CA GLU A 462 -35.21 -19.34 16.74
C GLU A 462 -34.29 -18.28 16.07
N ILE A 463 -33.39 -18.67 15.15
CA ILE A 463 -32.59 -17.76 14.34
C ILE A 463 -33.47 -16.93 13.43
N GLU A 464 -34.41 -17.57 12.74
CA GLU A 464 -35.39 -16.89 11.88
C GLU A 464 -36.23 -15.89 12.70
N ASN A 465 -36.79 -16.33 13.83
CA ASN A 465 -37.54 -15.50 14.75
C ASN A 465 -36.75 -14.27 15.19
N TYR A 466 -35.47 -14.43 15.52
CA TYR A 466 -34.61 -13.33 15.93
C TYR A 466 -34.44 -12.31 14.82
N ILE A 467 -34.17 -12.76 13.59
CA ILE A 467 -33.96 -11.87 12.43
C ILE A 467 -35.25 -11.13 12.10
N LEU A 468 -36.39 -11.84 12.02
CA LEU A 468 -37.65 -11.27 11.58
C LEU A 468 -38.30 -10.37 12.64
N THR A 469 -38.43 -10.85 13.87
CA THR A 469 -39.16 -10.10 14.92
C THR A 469 -38.39 -8.91 15.45
N LYS A 470 -37.06 -8.95 15.45
CA LYS A 470 -36.21 -7.85 15.89
C LYS A 470 -35.68 -7.00 14.74
N ASN A 471 -36.02 -7.35 13.51
CA ASN A 471 -35.54 -6.67 12.29
C ASN A 471 -34.00 -6.53 12.31
N GLN A 472 -33.29 -7.65 12.62
CA GLN A 472 -31.84 -7.67 12.73
C GLN A 472 -31.16 -8.10 11.44
N ASN A 473 -30.01 -7.51 11.17
CA ASN A 473 -29.17 -7.86 10.03
C ASN A 473 -28.40 -9.16 10.31
N ALA A 474 -27.97 -9.86 9.26
CA ALA A 474 -27.21 -11.11 9.41
C ALA A 474 -26.16 -11.31 8.30
N LEU A 475 -25.06 -11.95 8.66
CA LEU A 475 -24.05 -12.51 7.76
C LEU A 475 -24.12 -14.03 7.87
N PHE A 476 -24.31 -14.69 6.75
CA PHE A 476 -24.27 -16.14 6.63
C PHE A 476 -23.04 -16.56 5.82
N THR A 477 -22.16 -17.32 6.43
CA THR A 477 -21.09 -18.05 5.74
C THR A 477 -21.45 -19.53 5.80
N VAL A 478 -22.32 -19.98 4.89
CA VAL A 478 -22.94 -21.30 4.94
C VAL A 478 -22.86 -22.01 3.60
N SER A 479 -22.82 -23.32 3.61
CA SER A 479 -22.76 -24.14 2.40
C SER A 479 -23.54 -25.44 2.60
N PRO A 480 -24.26 -25.94 1.59
CA PRO A 480 -24.85 -27.28 1.63
C PRO A 480 -23.81 -28.41 1.60
N TYR A 481 -22.53 -28.06 1.43
CA TYR A 481 -21.43 -29.01 1.37
C TYR A 481 -20.37 -28.71 2.43
N SER A 482 -19.70 -29.78 2.90
CA SER A 482 -18.55 -29.71 3.79
C SER A 482 -17.33 -30.40 3.15
N SER A 483 -16.13 -29.92 3.48
CA SER A 483 -14.86 -30.51 3.05
C SER A 483 -14.08 -31.01 4.26
N ASN A 484 -13.35 -32.12 4.10
CA ASN A 484 -12.41 -32.59 5.10
C ASN A 484 -11.10 -31.77 5.05
N ILE A 485 -11.12 -30.60 5.68
CA ILE A 485 -10.03 -29.59 5.56
C ILE A 485 -8.70 -30.03 6.19
N GLU A 486 -8.73 -30.93 7.15
CA GLU A 486 -7.53 -31.49 7.81
C GLU A 486 -6.97 -32.73 7.07
N GLY A 487 -7.70 -33.26 6.09
CA GLY A 487 -7.37 -34.49 5.39
C GLY A 487 -7.22 -34.32 3.89
N ASP A 488 -8.06 -35.04 3.16
CA ASP A 488 -8.01 -35.19 1.71
C ASP A 488 -8.82 -34.16 0.91
N TRP A 489 -9.44 -33.19 1.59
CA TRP A 489 -10.30 -32.16 1.02
C TRP A 489 -11.53 -32.67 0.25
N ASN A 490 -11.91 -33.92 0.48
CA ASN A 490 -13.11 -34.48 -0.14
C ASN A 490 -14.36 -33.69 0.27
N ILE A 491 -15.19 -33.37 -0.74
CA ILE A 491 -16.39 -32.58 -0.58
C ILE A 491 -17.58 -33.52 -0.43
N THR A 492 -18.33 -33.39 0.65
CA THR A 492 -19.49 -34.18 0.97
C THR A 492 -20.72 -33.32 1.21
N GLN A 493 -21.91 -33.83 0.94
CA GLN A 493 -23.15 -33.11 1.21
C GLN A 493 -23.47 -33.14 2.70
N ASN A 494 -23.93 -32.01 3.24
CA ASN A 494 -24.41 -31.91 4.61
C ASN A 494 -25.75 -32.61 4.80
N LYS A 495 -25.95 -33.23 5.97
CA LYS A 495 -27.22 -33.89 6.30
C LYS A 495 -28.31 -32.90 6.71
N ASN A 496 -27.97 -31.83 7.36
CA ASN A 496 -28.86 -30.74 7.72
C ASN A 496 -28.52 -29.51 6.91
N THR A 497 -29.54 -28.85 6.34
CA THR A 497 -29.47 -27.69 5.49
C THR A 497 -30.56 -26.66 5.84
N ASN A 498 -30.96 -26.64 7.15
CA ASN A 498 -32.09 -25.81 7.59
C ASN A 498 -31.89 -24.31 7.38
N ILE A 499 -30.65 -23.82 7.55
CA ILE A 499 -30.32 -22.41 7.28
C ILE A 499 -30.27 -22.13 5.78
N VAL A 500 -29.73 -23.07 5.00
CA VAL A 500 -29.73 -22.98 3.53
C VAL A 500 -31.18 -22.91 3.01
N GLU A 501 -32.08 -23.80 3.47
CA GLU A 501 -33.50 -23.79 3.09
C GLU A 501 -34.21 -22.49 3.49
N MET A 502 -33.88 -21.92 4.65
CA MET A 502 -34.38 -20.61 5.09
C MET A 502 -33.92 -19.48 4.13
N ILE A 503 -32.66 -19.48 3.71
CA ILE A 503 -32.14 -18.51 2.75
C ILE A 503 -32.76 -18.71 1.37
N GLU A 504 -32.97 -19.95 0.96
CA GLU A 504 -33.66 -20.28 -0.31
C GLU A 504 -35.08 -19.74 -0.33
N ASN A 505 -35.81 -19.79 0.80
CA ASN A 505 -37.14 -19.18 0.93
C ASN A 505 -37.09 -17.65 0.76
N TRP A 506 -35.98 -17.00 1.09
CA TRP A 506 -35.76 -15.57 0.85
C TRP A 506 -35.31 -15.25 -0.58
N GLY A 507 -35.29 -16.25 -1.46
CA GLY A 507 -35.06 -16.10 -2.90
C GLY A 507 -33.61 -16.15 -3.35
N VAL A 508 -32.70 -16.65 -2.54
CA VAL A 508 -31.31 -16.93 -2.92
C VAL A 508 -31.06 -18.43 -2.84
N VAL A 509 -31.02 -19.10 -3.98
CA VAL A 509 -30.95 -20.57 -4.10
C VAL A 509 -29.52 -21.02 -4.27
N PHE A 510 -29.09 -21.98 -3.45
CA PHE A 510 -27.80 -22.66 -3.61
C PHE A 510 -27.93 -23.75 -4.69
N THR A 511 -27.23 -23.58 -5.80
CA THR A 511 -27.25 -24.54 -6.90
C THR A 511 -26.47 -25.82 -6.56
N GLU A 512 -26.50 -26.81 -7.46
CA GLU A 512 -25.66 -28.00 -7.34
C GLU A 512 -24.23 -27.80 -7.90
N ASN A 513 -23.85 -26.56 -8.18
CA ASN A 513 -22.59 -26.24 -8.82
C ASN A 513 -21.59 -25.69 -7.81
N ILE A 514 -20.41 -26.30 -7.71
CA ILE A 514 -19.25 -25.68 -7.06
C ILE A 514 -18.48 -24.88 -8.08
N VAL A 515 -18.21 -23.62 -7.75
CA VAL A 515 -17.53 -22.70 -8.65
C VAL A 515 -16.02 -22.90 -8.55
N ALA A 516 -15.40 -22.92 -9.73
CA ALA A 516 -13.96 -22.86 -9.92
C ALA A 516 -13.62 -21.67 -10.81
N ASP A 517 -12.43 -21.12 -10.65
CA ASP A 517 -11.97 -19.98 -11.43
C ASP A 517 -10.48 -20.13 -11.79
N ILE A 518 -10.10 -19.57 -12.91
CA ILE A 518 -8.69 -19.40 -13.25
C ILE A 518 -8.02 -18.41 -12.31
N SER A 519 -8.78 -17.38 -11.87
CA SER A 519 -8.38 -16.51 -10.76
C SER A 519 -8.52 -17.27 -9.45
N SER A 520 -7.47 -17.97 -9.04
CA SER A 520 -7.47 -18.87 -7.88
C SER A 520 -6.26 -18.68 -6.98
N ALA A 521 -6.40 -19.10 -5.73
CA ALA A 521 -5.33 -19.05 -4.77
C ALA A 521 -4.20 -20.03 -5.13
N GLN A 522 -2.98 -19.64 -4.77
CA GLN A 522 -1.80 -20.51 -4.89
C GLN A 522 -1.62 -21.28 -3.59
N ILE A 523 -1.43 -22.58 -3.72
CA ILE A 523 -1.11 -23.47 -2.61
C ILE A 523 0.31 -24.01 -2.76
N THR A 524 1.00 -24.17 -1.64
CA THR A 524 2.33 -24.79 -1.61
C THR A 524 2.19 -26.24 -1.15
N MET A 525 2.49 -27.19 -2.04
CA MET A 525 2.45 -28.61 -1.74
C MET A 525 3.87 -29.15 -1.55
N TYR A 526 4.02 -30.03 -0.59
CA TYR A 526 5.26 -30.77 -0.37
C TYR A 526 5.16 -32.11 -1.06
N SER A 527 6.02 -32.39 -2.05
CA SER A 527 6.10 -33.74 -2.58
C SER A 527 6.74 -34.65 -1.53
N GLN A 528 6.00 -35.64 -1.03
CA GLN A 528 6.62 -36.75 -0.31
C GLN A 528 7.47 -37.52 -1.31
N GLN A 529 8.77 -37.56 -1.08
CA GLN A 529 9.65 -38.47 -1.84
C GLN A 529 9.19 -39.90 -1.56
N SER A 530 8.99 -40.67 -2.64
CA SER A 530 8.85 -42.11 -2.54
C SER A 530 10.04 -42.70 -1.75
N GLU A 531 9.76 -43.60 -0.82
CA GLU A 531 10.73 -44.23 0.09
C GLU A 531 11.90 -44.94 -0.58
N ASP A 532 11.93 -45.01 -1.93
CA ASP A 532 12.91 -45.76 -2.70
C ASP A 532 14.28 -45.08 -2.96
N ASN A 533 14.47 -43.81 -2.51
CA ASN A 533 15.76 -43.11 -2.69
C ASN A 533 16.42 -42.74 -1.36
N GLN A 534 17.06 -43.73 -0.70
CA GLN A 534 17.82 -43.55 0.56
C GLN A 534 19.09 -42.65 0.44
N PHE A 535 19.41 -42.07 -0.72
CA PHE A 535 20.64 -41.28 -0.93
C PHE A 535 20.45 -39.87 -1.48
N ALA A 536 19.23 -39.35 -1.54
CA ALA A 536 19.03 -37.95 -1.93
C ALA A 536 19.00 -37.05 -0.69
N ASN A 537 20.01 -36.21 -0.53
CA ASN A 537 20.09 -35.14 0.47
C ASN A 537 18.79 -34.31 0.46
N GLY A 538 18.08 -34.33 1.58
CA GLY A 538 16.72 -33.84 1.80
C GLY A 538 16.47 -32.37 1.46
N ASN A 539 16.20 -32.07 0.21
CA ASN A 539 15.42 -30.93 -0.17
C ASN A 539 14.04 -31.43 -0.60
N ALA A 540 13.06 -31.39 0.30
CA ALA A 540 11.66 -31.55 -0.09
C ALA A 540 11.38 -30.53 -1.20
N GLN A 541 11.08 -30.99 -2.41
CA GLN A 541 10.69 -30.08 -3.50
C GLN A 541 9.29 -29.53 -3.16
N THR A 542 9.25 -28.25 -2.89
CA THR A 542 7.99 -27.52 -2.77
C THR A 542 7.47 -27.18 -4.16
N GLN A 543 6.25 -27.56 -4.47
CA GLN A 543 5.56 -27.19 -5.70
C GLN A 543 4.45 -26.20 -5.38
N VAL A 544 4.47 -25.05 -6.03
CA VAL A 544 3.41 -24.06 -5.93
C VAL A 544 2.42 -24.28 -7.06
N LEU A 545 1.16 -24.48 -6.73
CA LEU A 545 0.08 -24.82 -7.65
C LEU A 545 -1.06 -23.81 -7.51
N ASN A 546 -1.68 -23.42 -8.64
CA ASN A 546 -2.95 -22.71 -8.60
C ASN A 546 -4.06 -23.72 -8.36
N TYR A 547 -4.93 -23.47 -7.37
CA TYR A 547 -6.01 -24.39 -7.01
C TYR A 547 -7.37 -23.77 -7.40
N PRO A 548 -7.97 -24.17 -8.54
CA PRO A 548 -9.14 -23.48 -9.11
C PRO A 548 -10.37 -23.44 -8.21
N LEU A 549 -10.56 -24.41 -7.32
CA LEU A 549 -11.67 -24.45 -6.37
C LEU A 549 -11.52 -23.48 -5.18
N TRP A 550 -10.37 -22.81 -5.04
CA TRP A 550 -10.18 -21.71 -4.11
C TRP A 550 -10.17 -20.40 -4.90
N VAL A 551 -11.37 -19.89 -5.11
CA VAL A 551 -11.62 -18.74 -5.99
C VAL A 551 -11.09 -17.46 -5.35
N SER A 552 -10.15 -16.80 -6.02
CA SER A 552 -9.68 -15.48 -5.62
C SER A 552 -10.59 -14.41 -6.22
N LEU A 553 -11.30 -13.68 -5.38
CA LEU A 553 -12.10 -12.54 -5.79
C LEU A 553 -11.22 -11.46 -6.41
N LEU A 554 -11.58 -11.01 -7.58
CA LEU A 554 -11.01 -9.78 -8.16
C LEU A 554 -11.63 -8.57 -7.45
N PRO A 555 -10.95 -7.40 -7.50
CA PRO A 555 -11.51 -6.17 -6.96
C PRO A 555 -12.88 -5.87 -7.54
N GLN A 556 -13.86 -5.71 -6.69
CA GLN A 556 -15.26 -5.43 -7.00
C GLN A 556 -15.75 -4.27 -6.14
N GLU A 557 -16.93 -3.75 -6.46
CA GLU A 557 -17.52 -2.64 -5.69
C GLU A 557 -17.63 -2.98 -4.19
N ASN A 558 -18.06 -4.20 -3.88
CA ASN A 558 -18.22 -4.69 -2.51
C ASN A 558 -16.97 -5.33 -1.90
N ALA A 559 -15.96 -5.60 -2.72
CA ALA A 559 -14.70 -6.22 -2.31
C ALA A 559 -13.52 -5.53 -3.02
N THR A 560 -13.04 -4.45 -2.45
CA THR A 560 -11.89 -3.70 -2.97
C THR A 560 -10.57 -4.45 -2.81
N LEU A 561 -10.50 -5.38 -1.84
CA LEU A 561 -9.44 -6.37 -1.69
C LEU A 561 -9.88 -7.71 -2.24
N GLY A 562 -9.01 -8.38 -2.96
CA GLY A 562 -9.22 -9.77 -3.31
C GLY A 562 -9.27 -10.64 -2.03
N ALA A 563 -10.36 -11.33 -1.82
CA ALA A 563 -10.48 -12.37 -0.80
C ALA A 563 -10.48 -13.74 -1.48
N THR A 564 -10.28 -14.81 -0.73
CA THR A 564 -10.33 -16.16 -1.27
C THR A 564 -11.54 -16.90 -0.72
N MET A 565 -12.33 -17.49 -1.61
CA MET A 565 -13.45 -18.36 -1.25
C MET A 565 -13.06 -19.82 -1.43
N PHE A 566 -13.35 -20.63 -0.44
CA PHE A 566 -13.00 -22.05 -0.39
C PHE A 566 -14.19 -22.88 -0.81
N TRP A 567 -14.12 -23.52 -1.97
CA TRP A 567 -15.17 -24.35 -2.56
C TRP A 567 -16.55 -23.64 -2.60
N PRO A 568 -16.63 -22.41 -3.12
CA PRO A 568 -17.89 -21.66 -3.12
C PRO A 568 -18.93 -22.33 -4.00
N VAL A 569 -20.18 -22.35 -3.51
CA VAL A 569 -21.34 -22.83 -4.27
C VAL A 569 -21.90 -21.67 -5.13
N GLU A 570 -22.31 -21.97 -6.36
CA GLU A 570 -22.98 -21.00 -7.19
C GLU A 570 -24.36 -20.65 -6.62
N LEU A 571 -24.66 -19.36 -6.52
CA LEU A 571 -25.95 -18.86 -6.07
C LEU A 571 -26.81 -18.42 -7.26
N SER A 572 -28.09 -18.79 -7.26
CA SER A 572 -29.10 -18.29 -8.18
C SER A 572 -30.02 -17.32 -7.45
N ILE A 573 -30.19 -16.12 -7.98
CA ILE A 573 -31.02 -15.09 -7.38
C ILE A 573 -32.40 -15.10 -8.09
N LEU A 574 -33.44 -15.37 -7.32
CA LEU A 574 -34.80 -15.46 -7.81
C LEU A 574 -35.68 -14.30 -7.34
N ALA A 575 -35.38 -13.68 -6.21
CA ALA A 575 -36.16 -12.59 -5.64
C ALA A 575 -35.69 -11.20 -6.15
N GLU A 576 -36.65 -10.29 -6.36
CA GLU A 576 -36.37 -8.90 -6.77
C GLU A 576 -35.64 -8.09 -5.70
N ASN A 577 -35.79 -8.46 -4.44
CA ASN A 577 -35.11 -7.84 -3.28
C ASN A 577 -33.77 -8.49 -2.94
N ALA A 578 -33.19 -9.26 -3.86
CA ALA A 578 -31.85 -9.82 -3.72
C ALA A 578 -30.97 -9.45 -4.93
N ALA A 579 -29.67 -9.31 -4.69
CA ALA A 579 -28.69 -8.94 -5.70
C ALA A 579 -27.38 -9.72 -5.52
N PRO A 580 -26.60 -9.92 -6.58
CA PRO A 580 -25.24 -10.44 -6.46
C PRO A 580 -24.40 -9.52 -5.58
N TYR A 581 -23.73 -10.09 -4.60
CA TYR A 581 -22.81 -9.36 -3.72
C TYR A 581 -21.35 -9.61 -4.11
N PHE A 582 -21.00 -10.86 -4.41
CA PHE A 582 -19.72 -11.27 -4.97
C PHE A 582 -19.91 -12.11 -6.21
N VAL A 583 -19.00 -11.91 -7.17
CA VAL A 583 -18.99 -12.68 -8.42
C VAL A 583 -17.56 -13.17 -8.72
N SER A 584 -17.47 -14.30 -9.43
CA SER A 584 -16.21 -14.82 -9.96
C SER A 584 -15.68 -13.94 -11.10
N SER A 585 -14.52 -14.25 -11.63
CA SER A 585 -14.04 -13.64 -12.87
C SER A 585 -14.91 -14.08 -14.08
N GLN A 586 -14.68 -13.48 -15.25
CA GLN A 586 -15.30 -13.92 -16.50
C GLN A 586 -14.87 -15.33 -16.95
N MET A 587 -13.84 -15.88 -16.30
CA MET A 587 -13.29 -17.20 -16.57
C MET A 587 -13.75 -18.24 -15.55
N GLY A 588 -14.75 -17.92 -14.74
CA GLY A 588 -15.39 -18.85 -13.80
C GLY A 588 -16.10 -19.99 -14.53
N TYR A 589 -15.98 -21.19 -14.00
CA TYR A 589 -16.65 -22.40 -14.50
C TYR A 589 -17.12 -23.24 -13.30
N THR A 590 -17.87 -24.33 -13.56
CA THR A 590 -18.49 -25.09 -12.48
C THR A 590 -18.19 -26.57 -12.58
N TYR A 591 -18.15 -27.19 -11.41
CA TYR A 591 -18.23 -28.65 -11.23
C TYR A 591 -19.60 -28.99 -10.63
N GLN A 592 -20.37 -29.79 -11.36
CA GLN A 592 -21.71 -30.19 -10.94
C GLN A 592 -21.67 -31.27 -9.88
N THR A 593 -22.33 -31.03 -8.76
CA THR A 593 -22.66 -32.06 -7.77
C THR A 593 -23.98 -32.73 -8.16
N ASP A 594 -24.42 -33.70 -7.39
CA ASP A 594 -25.74 -34.29 -7.54
C ASP A 594 -26.32 -34.54 -6.13
N ARG A 595 -27.29 -33.72 -5.75
CA ARG A 595 -27.95 -33.81 -4.42
C ARG A 595 -28.62 -35.16 -4.19
N ASN A 596 -29.00 -35.86 -5.27
CA ASN A 596 -29.65 -37.17 -5.18
C ASN A 596 -28.63 -38.32 -5.03
N ILE A 597 -27.33 -38.05 -5.26
CA ILE A 597 -26.25 -39.02 -5.13
C ILE A 597 -25.19 -38.46 -4.20
N PRO A 598 -25.42 -38.51 -2.85
CA PRO A 598 -24.49 -37.93 -1.87
C PRO A 598 -23.08 -38.49 -1.90
N SER A 599 -22.89 -39.67 -2.50
CA SER A 599 -21.61 -40.36 -2.65
C SER A 599 -20.84 -39.92 -3.92
N LYS A 600 -21.39 -39.06 -4.77
CA LYS A 600 -20.68 -38.50 -5.92
C LYS A 600 -19.72 -37.44 -5.45
N LEU A 601 -18.53 -37.89 -5.11
CA LEU A 601 -17.43 -37.01 -4.71
C LEU A 601 -16.99 -36.18 -5.92
N ILE A 602 -16.82 -34.87 -5.68
CA ILE A 602 -16.11 -34.02 -6.62
C ILE A 602 -14.63 -34.24 -6.41
N GLU A 603 -13.90 -34.47 -7.50
CA GLU A 603 -12.45 -34.51 -7.42
C GLU A 603 -11.91 -33.15 -6.92
N SER A 604 -11.36 -33.15 -5.72
CA SER A 604 -10.83 -31.95 -5.06
C SER A 604 -9.31 -31.99 -4.90
N ASN A 605 -8.65 -33.08 -5.31
CA ASN A 605 -7.21 -33.23 -5.22
C ASN A 605 -6.50 -32.20 -6.12
N PRO A 606 -5.67 -31.30 -5.57
CA PRO A 606 -5.00 -30.27 -6.33
C PRO A 606 -4.11 -30.80 -7.45
N PHE A 607 -3.52 -31.97 -7.28
CA PHE A 607 -2.66 -32.58 -8.31
C PHE A 607 -3.46 -33.11 -9.50
N VAL A 608 -4.65 -33.63 -9.25
CA VAL A 608 -5.53 -34.16 -10.30
C VAL A 608 -6.23 -33.03 -11.05
N LEU A 609 -6.72 -32.01 -10.34
CA LEU A 609 -7.43 -30.87 -10.95
C LEU A 609 -6.59 -30.11 -11.97
N GLN A 610 -5.26 -30.11 -11.86
CA GLN A 610 -4.38 -29.49 -12.85
C GLN A 610 -4.34 -30.23 -14.19
N THR A 611 -4.66 -31.50 -14.20
CA THR A 611 -4.64 -32.32 -15.42
C THR A 611 -5.97 -32.28 -16.18
N TYR A 612 -7.04 -31.72 -15.60
CA TYR A 612 -8.31 -31.56 -16.30
C TYR A 612 -8.21 -30.53 -17.43
N ASP A 613 -8.64 -30.93 -18.61
CA ASP A 613 -8.80 -30.00 -19.75
C ASP A 613 -10.04 -29.13 -19.51
N ILE A 614 -9.81 -27.85 -19.20
CA ILE A 614 -10.87 -26.87 -18.96
C ILE A 614 -11.34 -26.18 -20.25
N LYS A 615 -10.85 -26.59 -21.43
CA LYS A 615 -11.18 -25.97 -22.73
C LYS A 615 -12.66 -26.12 -23.05
N ASP A 616 -13.25 -27.27 -22.68
CA ASP A 616 -14.64 -27.59 -22.95
C ASP A 616 -15.61 -27.09 -21.87
N LYS A 617 -15.12 -26.45 -20.79
CA LYS A 617 -15.98 -25.86 -19.75
C LYS A 617 -16.54 -24.53 -20.20
N GLU A 618 -17.85 -24.33 -19.95
CA GLU A 618 -18.48 -23.05 -20.16
C GLU A 618 -17.97 -22.03 -19.14
N LYS A 619 -17.34 -20.97 -19.64
CA LYS A 619 -16.72 -19.91 -18.85
C LYS A 619 -17.62 -18.69 -18.82
N GLN A 620 -18.03 -18.28 -17.64
CA GLN A 620 -18.81 -17.07 -17.42
C GLN A 620 -18.67 -16.60 -15.97
N THR A 621 -19.06 -15.36 -15.73
CA THR A 621 -19.17 -14.82 -14.37
C THR A 621 -20.21 -15.59 -13.59
N ARG A 622 -19.86 -16.10 -12.39
CA ARG A 622 -20.72 -16.85 -11.49
C ARG A 622 -20.98 -16.05 -10.22
N THR A 623 -22.20 -16.09 -9.71
CA THR A 623 -22.55 -15.47 -8.43
C THR A 623 -22.09 -16.36 -7.28
N ILE A 624 -21.21 -15.85 -6.43
CA ILE A 624 -20.63 -16.53 -5.27
C ILE A 624 -20.78 -15.71 -3.98
N GLY A 625 -21.74 -14.84 -3.94
CA GLY A 625 -22.19 -14.08 -2.79
C GLY A 625 -23.44 -13.32 -3.14
N ALA A 626 -24.38 -13.21 -2.22
CA ALA A 626 -25.65 -12.51 -2.44
C ALA A 626 -25.98 -11.59 -1.26
N GLN A 627 -26.71 -10.52 -1.55
CA GLN A 627 -27.32 -9.64 -0.56
C GLN A 627 -28.84 -9.66 -0.74
N ILE A 628 -29.54 -9.84 0.37
CA ILE A 628 -30.99 -9.77 0.46
C ILE A 628 -31.32 -8.51 1.26
N TYR A 629 -32.22 -7.69 0.76
CA TYR A 629 -32.58 -6.42 1.38
C TYR A 629 -34.08 -6.16 1.36
N GLY A 630 -34.55 -5.33 2.31
CA GLY A 630 -35.96 -4.95 2.38
C GLY A 630 -36.83 -6.00 3.03
N LYS A 631 -38.03 -6.24 2.47
CA LYS A 631 -39.04 -7.10 3.07
C LYS A 631 -38.72 -8.59 2.84
N ILE A 632 -38.73 -9.38 3.92
CA ILE A 632 -38.60 -10.84 3.90
C ILE A 632 -39.65 -11.48 4.82
N SER A 633 -40.08 -12.68 4.50
CA SER A 633 -41.05 -13.47 5.27
C SER A 633 -40.45 -14.79 5.74
N GLY A 634 -40.93 -15.32 6.84
CA GLY A 634 -40.44 -16.56 7.44
C GLY A 634 -40.78 -17.80 6.60
N LEU A 635 -39.91 -18.81 6.71
CA LEU A 635 -40.13 -20.16 6.21
C LEU A 635 -40.87 -21.00 7.28
N PHE A 636 -40.47 -20.84 8.55
CA PHE A 636 -40.95 -21.66 9.65
C PHE A 636 -42.09 -21.01 10.44
N ASN A 637 -42.39 -19.72 10.17
CA ASN A 637 -43.39 -18.92 10.87
C ASN A 637 -43.96 -17.81 9.93
N ASP A 638 -45.05 -17.16 10.40
CA ASP A 638 -45.70 -16.07 9.65
C ASP A 638 -45.13 -14.68 9.97
N PHE A 639 -43.93 -14.59 10.56
CA PHE A 639 -43.29 -13.30 10.83
C PHE A 639 -42.65 -12.70 9.59
N GLU A 640 -42.59 -11.38 9.56
CA GLU A 640 -41.97 -10.59 8.48
C GLU A 640 -41.00 -9.57 9.04
N ALA A 641 -39.94 -9.27 8.31
CA ALA A 641 -39.09 -8.11 8.52
C ALA A 641 -39.20 -7.16 7.35
N GLU A 642 -39.35 -5.86 7.64
CA GLU A 642 -39.55 -4.84 6.58
C GLU A 642 -38.23 -4.32 6.01
N ASN A 643 -37.15 -4.29 6.79
CA ASN A 643 -35.87 -3.67 6.43
C ASN A 643 -34.70 -4.62 6.69
N ALA A 644 -34.79 -5.86 6.22
CA ALA A 644 -33.70 -6.81 6.34
C ALA A 644 -32.50 -6.38 5.51
N ASN A 645 -31.29 -6.62 6.00
CA ASN A 645 -30.05 -6.56 5.27
C ASN A 645 -29.23 -7.83 5.63
N ILE A 646 -29.24 -8.76 4.71
CA ILE A 646 -28.66 -10.10 4.91
C ILE A 646 -27.63 -10.33 3.82
N ILE A 647 -26.44 -10.73 4.22
CA ILE A 647 -25.36 -11.08 3.29
C ILE A 647 -25.08 -12.57 3.40
N VAL A 648 -25.03 -13.23 2.25
CA VAL A 648 -24.81 -14.67 2.12
C VAL A 648 -23.53 -14.92 1.35
N ILE A 649 -22.61 -15.65 1.97
CA ILE A 649 -21.36 -16.15 1.38
C ILE A 649 -21.45 -17.69 1.37
N PRO A 650 -21.45 -18.34 0.21
CA PRO A 650 -21.64 -19.79 0.09
C PRO A 650 -20.35 -20.58 0.40
N ASP A 651 -19.70 -20.21 1.51
CA ASP A 651 -18.43 -20.78 1.97
C ASP A 651 -18.35 -20.72 3.50
N GLN A 652 -18.44 -21.86 4.18
CA GLN A 652 -18.37 -21.93 5.64
C GLN A 652 -16.94 -21.83 6.18
N TYR A 653 -15.92 -21.91 5.32
CA TYR A 653 -14.51 -21.84 5.70
C TYR A 653 -13.90 -20.45 5.48
N PHE A 654 -14.69 -19.48 5.03
CA PHE A 654 -14.25 -18.16 4.65
C PHE A 654 -13.33 -17.46 5.67
N VAL A 655 -13.63 -17.61 6.96
CA VAL A 655 -12.84 -17.07 8.08
C VAL A 655 -12.16 -18.16 8.92
N ASN A 656 -12.05 -19.38 8.39
CA ASN A 656 -11.37 -20.47 9.09
C ASN A 656 -9.86 -20.21 9.18
N SER A 657 -9.27 -20.40 10.36
CA SER A 657 -7.88 -20.09 10.63
C SER A 657 -6.90 -20.95 9.85
N LEU A 658 -7.18 -22.26 9.75
CA LEU A 658 -6.35 -23.21 9.00
C LEU A 658 -6.36 -22.89 7.51
N MET A 659 -7.55 -22.64 6.93
CA MET A 659 -7.69 -22.35 5.51
C MET A 659 -7.01 -21.04 5.11
N ASN A 660 -7.19 -19.98 5.89
CA ASN A 660 -6.51 -18.71 5.66
C ASN A 660 -4.98 -18.83 5.87
N GLY A 661 -4.54 -19.73 6.75
CA GLY A 661 -3.12 -20.07 6.91
C GLY A 661 -2.48 -20.70 5.66
N TYR A 662 -3.21 -21.53 4.93
CA TYR A 662 -2.72 -22.14 3.69
C TYR A 662 -2.46 -21.12 2.57
N ILE A 663 -3.22 -20.04 2.51
CA ILE A 663 -3.06 -19.00 1.47
C ILE A 663 -1.94 -18.03 1.81
N GLY A 664 -1.83 -17.60 3.05
CA GLY A 664 -0.94 -16.52 3.47
C GLY A 664 0.50 -16.94 3.75
N GLY A 665 0.84 -18.24 3.64
CA GLY A 665 2.17 -18.75 4.00
C GLY A 665 2.53 -18.44 5.45
N GLN A 666 3.79 -18.04 5.72
CA GLN A 666 4.30 -17.79 7.06
C GLN A 666 3.56 -16.68 7.85
N TYR A 667 2.89 -15.75 7.15
CA TYR A 667 2.26 -14.57 7.77
C TYR A 667 0.73 -14.62 7.79
N GLY A 668 0.10 -15.65 7.22
CA GLY A 668 -1.34 -15.75 7.04
C GLY A 668 -1.91 -14.74 6.02
N ASP A 669 -3.11 -14.98 5.56
CA ASP A 669 -3.85 -14.03 4.71
C ASP A 669 -5.01 -13.42 5.51
N TYR A 670 -4.95 -12.11 5.76
CA TYR A 670 -5.95 -11.40 6.54
C TYR A 670 -7.09 -10.79 5.71
N ARG A 671 -7.07 -10.95 4.37
CA ARG A 671 -8.05 -10.32 3.47
C ARG A 671 -9.48 -10.77 3.72
N ASN A 672 -9.70 -12.05 4.05
CA ASN A 672 -11.02 -12.56 4.40
C ASN A 672 -11.56 -11.96 5.71
N TYR A 673 -10.70 -11.80 6.71
CA TYR A 673 -11.07 -11.12 7.97
C TYR A 673 -11.36 -9.63 7.77
N GLU A 674 -10.57 -8.96 6.92
CA GLU A 674 -10.80 -7.57 6.52
C GLU A 674 -12.16 -7.39 5.85
N LEU A 675 -12.48 -8.26 4.89
CA LEU A 675 -13.74 -8.21 4.15
C LEU A 675 -14.92 -8.50 5.08
N THR A 676 -14.82 -9.50 5.94
CA THR A 676 -15.81 -9.81 7.00
C THR A 676 -16.04 -8.59 7.89
N THR A 677 -14.98 -7.90 8.29
CA THR A 677 -15.08 -6.69 9.10
C THR A 677 -15.86 -5.58 8.39
N ASN A 678 -15.60 -5.36 7.10
CA ASN A 678 -16.31 -4.36 6.30
C ASN A 678 -17.80 -4.69 6.18
N ILE A 679 -18.13 -5.98 5.98
CA ILE A 679 -19.52 -6.47 5.98
C ILE A 679 -20.17 -6.20 7.34
N LEU A 680 -19.51 -6.52 8.44
CA LEU A 680 -20.05 -6.33 9.80
C LEU A 680 -20.23 -4.84 10.16
N TYR A 681 -19.39 -3.91 9.63
CA TYR A 681 -19.67 -2.48 9.75
C TYR A 681 -20.95 -2.08 9.00
N ASN A 682 -21.16 -2.60 7.79
CA ASN A 682 -22.37 -2.37 7.02
C ASN A 682 -23.61 -2.88 7.79
N LEU A 683 -23.55 -4.11 8.32
CA LEU A 683 -24.64 -4.72 9.09
C LEU A 683 -24.92 -4.00 10.43
N ASN A 684 -23.93 -3.29 10.99
CA ASN A 684 -24.12 -2.42 12.15
C ASN A 684 -24.56 -0.99 11.77
N ASN A 685 -24.91 -0.72 10.49
CA ASN A 685 -25.27 0.59 9.95
C ASN A 685 -24.15 1.62 10.07
N GLU A 686 -22.90 1.21 9.86
CA GLU A 686 -21.71 2.05 9.90
C GLU A 686 -20.94 2.02 8.57
N ASN A 687 -21.65 2.19 7.46
CA ASN A 687 -21.11 2.15 6.09
C ASN A 687 -19.96 3.14 5.86
N GLU A 688 -20.00 4.27 6.57
CA GLU A 688 -19.00 5.33 6.44
C GLU A 688 -17.64 4.86 6.98
N LEU A 689 -17.61 4.05 8.04
CA LEU A 689 -16.38 3.47 8.56
C LEU A 689 -15.80 2.44 7.59
N SER A 690 -16.65 1.64 6.96
CA SER A 690 -16.26 0.72 5.90
C SER A 690 -15.61 1.49 4.72
N GLN A 691 -16.18 2.64 4.32
CA GLN A 691 -15.62 3.48 3.26
C GLN A 691 -14.26 4.08 3.63
N ILE A 692 -14.05 4.52 4.88
CA ILE A 692 -12.73 4.97 5.32
C ILE A 692 -11.72 3.83 5.24
N LYS A 693 -12.11 2.63 5.63
CA LYS A 693 -11.25 1.45 5.61
C LYS A 693 -10.95 0.99 4.18
N SER A 694 -11.92 1.01 3.29
CA SER A 694 -11.74 0.67 1.88
C SER A 694 -10.79 1.62 1.15
N LYS A 695 -10.69 2.88 1.59
CA LYS A 695 -9.71 3.84 1.09
C LYS A 695 -8.26 3.38 1.29
N LEU A 696 -7.99 2.61 2.36
CA LEU A 696 -6.67 2.05 2.66
C LEU A 696 -6.35 0.83 1.82
N GLN A 697 -7.37 0.19 1.29
CA GLN A 697 -7.30 -1.03 0.50
C GLN A 697 -7.09 -0.68 -0.97
N VAL A 698 -5.86 -0.32 -1.33
CA VAL A 698 -5.48 -0.18 -2.74
C VAL A 698 -5.16 -1.57 -3.27
N ASP A 699 -5.96 -2.05 -4.22
CA ASP A 699 -5.56 -3.24 -4.94
C ASP A 699 -4.38 -2.90 -5.84
N GLU A 700 -3.21 -3.36 -5.41
CA GLU A 700 -1.95 -3.27 -6.12
C GLU A 700 -1.61 -4.59 -6.84
N SER A 701 -2.56 -5.52 -6.97
CA SER A 701 -2.30 -6.82 -7.61
C SER A 701 -2.14 -6.74 -9.13
N LEU A 702 -1.47 -7.74 -9.71
CA LEU A 702 -1.26 -7.87 -11.16
C LEU A 702 -2.42 -8.65 -11.81
N PHE A 703 -3.65 -8.19 -11.64
CA PHE A 703 -4.88 -8.94 -11.97
C PHE A 703 -5.33 -8.88 -13.44
N LYS A 704 -4.73 -8.03 -14.28
CA LYS A 704 -5.22 -7.83 -15.67
C LYS A 704 -4.93 -8.99 -16.60
N ILE A 705 -4.16 -9.97 -16.15
CA ILE A 705 -3.77 -11.14 -16.91
C ILE A 705 -4.20 -12.38 -16.14
N SER A 706 -5.13 -13.13 -16.70
CA SER A 706 -5.84 -14.19 -16.00
C SER A 706 -5.25 -15.59 -16.21
N THR A 707 -4.48 -15.82 -17.27
CA THR A 707 -3.92 -17.14 -17.56
C THR A 707 -2.40 -17.16 -17.44
N THR A 708 -1.84 -18.32 -17.02
CA THR A 708 -0.39 -18.52 -16.95
C THR A 708 0.28 -18.39 -18.32
N GLU A 709 -0.38 -18.83 -19.40
CA GLU A 709 0.14 -18.71 -20.77
C GLU A 709 0.19 -17.25 -21.23
N GLU A 710 -0.88 -16.48 -20.99
CA GLU A 710 -0.91 -15.04 -21.25
C GLU A 710 0.14 -14.31 -20.44
N PHE A 711 0.27 -14.65 -19.14
CA PHE A 711 1.28 -14.08 -18.27
C PHE A 711 2.69 -14.30 -18.83
N LEU A 712 3.04 -15.52 -19.23
CA LEU A 712 4.34 -15.84 -19.82
C LEU A 712 4.56 -15.13 -21.16
N HIS A 713 3.52 -15.01 -21.98
CA HIS A 713 3.56 -14.28 -23.24
C HIS A 713 3.84 -12.79 -23.02
N TYR A 714 3.06 -12.14 -22.16
CA TYR A 714 3.23 -10.72 -21.83
C TYR A 714 4.53 -10.45 -21.09
N LEU A 715 5.01 -11.38 -20.25
CA LEU A 715 6.31 -11.29 -19.61
C LEU A 715 7.45 -11.25 -20.64
N LYS A 716 7.40 -12.11 -21.68
CA LYS A 716 8.36 -12.07 -22.79
C LYS A 716 8.30 -10.75 -23.56
N ILE A 717 7.10 -10.26 -23.87
CA ILE A 717 6.89 -8.96 -24.53
C ILE A 717 7.43 -7.83 -23.67
N SER A 718 7.13 -7.81 -22.37
CA SER A 718 7.60 -6.79 -21.45
C SER A 718 9.12 -6.78 -21.34
N ASN A 719 9.74 -7.94 -21.23
CA ASN A 719 11.20 -8.04 -21.23
C ASN A 719 11.80 -7.53 -22.55
N LEU A 720 11.19 -7.83 -23.68
CA LEU A 720 11.60 -7.29 -24.98
C LEU A 720 11.46 -5.76 -25.02
N ILE A 721 10.36 -5.22 -24.52
CA ILE A 721 10.14 -3.76 -24.44
C ILE A 721 11.20 -3.11 -23.55
N LEU A 722 11.38 -3.60 -22.32
CA LEU A 722 12.23 -3.00 -21.28
C LEU A 722 13.72 -3.07 -21.65
N PHE A 723 14.19 -4.21 -22.14
CA PHE A 723 15.63 -4.48 -22.31
C PHE A 723 16.12 -4.34 -23.75
N VAL A 724 15.21 -4.29 -24.74
CA VAL A 724 15.59 -4.14 -26.16
C VAL A 724 14.95 -2.89 -26.78
N ILE A 725 13.62 -2.78 -26.80
CA ILE A 725 12.93 -1.71 -27.55
C ILE A 725 13.25 -0.33 -26.97
N ILE A 726 13.17 -0.14 -25.67
CA ILE A 726 13.45 1.16 -25.03
C ILE A 726 14.91 1.56 -25.23
N PRO A 727 15.93 0.75 -24.91
CA PRO A 727 17.33 1.08 -25.19
C PRO A 727 17.60 1.36 -26.66
N CYS A 728 17.05 0.56 -27.60
CA CYS A 728 17.20 0.79 -29.03
C CYS A 728 16.54 2.10 -29.48
N SER A 729 15.37 2.43 -28.98
CA SER A 729 14.69 3.70 -29.29
C SER A 729 15.49 4.92 -28.82
N ILE A 730 16.09 4.85 -27.64
CA ILE A 730 16.99 5.87 -27.09
C ILE A 730 18.23 6.02 -27.99
N LEU A 731 18.80 4.89 -28.45
CA LEU A 731 19.96 4.87 -29.33
C LEU A 731 19.63 5.49 -30.67
N ILE A 732 18.53 5.10 -31.31
CA ILE A 732 18.08 5.64 -32.62
C ILE A 732 17.85 7.14 -32.51
N LEU A 733 17.14 7.59 -31.47
CA LEU A 733 16.88 9.01 -31.24
C LEU A 733 18.19 9.79 -31.04
N GLY A 734 19.15 9.23 -30.32
CA GLY A 734 20.48 9.80 -30.15
C GLY A 734 21.24 9.93 -31.45
N ILE A 735 21.24 8.91 -32.31
CA ILE A 735 21.89 8.90 -33.62
C ILE A 735 21.23 9.93 -34.53
N VAL A 736 19.91 9.99 -34.60
CA VAL A 736 19.18 11.00 -35.42
C VAL A 736 19.53 12.40 -34.99
N LEU A 737 19.50 12.70 -33.68
CA LEU A 737 19.87 14.00 -33.16
C LEU A 737 21.34 14.36 -33.46
N TRP A 738 22.25 13.39 -33.40
CA TRP A 738 23.65 13.57 -33.74
C TRP A 738 23.84 13.92 -35.23
N ILE A 739 23.16 13.20 -36.14
CA ILE A 739 23.19 13.43 -37.59
C ILE A 739 22.63 14.84 -37.90
N LEU A 740 21.49 15.23 -37.32
CA LEU A 740 20.89 16.55 -37.49
C LEU A 740 21.82 17.67 -37.02
N LYS A 741 22.49 17.46 -35.88
CA LYS A 741 23.49 18.39 -35.37
C LYS A 741 24.69 18.53 -36.32
N LYS A 742 25.19 17.41 -36.88
CA LYS A 742 26.30 17.37 -37.82
C LYS A 742 25.95 18.11 -39.13
N LYS A 743 24.75 17.86 -39.70
CA LYS A 743 24.24 18.56 -40.90
C LYS A 743 24.13 20.07 -40.67
N LYS A 744 23.62 20.50 -39.51
CA LYS A 744 23.48 21.92 -39.16
C LYS A 744 24.83 22.60 -38.97
N LEU A 745 25.87 21.93 -38.52
CA LEU A 745 27.22 22.41 -38.37
C LEU A 745 27.89 22.58 -39.76
N THR A 746 27.72 21.60 -40.66
CA THR A 746 28.24 21.64 -42.04
C THR A 746 27.59 22.76 -42.84
N SER A 747 26.27 22.94 -42.75
CA SER A 747 25.58 24.04 -43.44
C SER A 747 26.03 25.44 -42.93
N PHE A 748 26.33 25.57 -41.64
CA PHE A 748 26.86 26.80 -41.06
C PHE A 748 28.30 27.09 -41.50
N LEU A 749 29.14 26.05 -41.62
CA LEU A 749 30.51 26.20 -42.13
C LEU A 749 30.54 26.56 -43.63
N LEU A 750 29.61 26.03 -44.44
CA LEU A 750 29.43 26.39 -45.85
C LEU A 750 28.89 27.83 -46.06
N GLN A 751 28.20 28.40 -45.07
CA GLN A 751 27.76 29.81 -45.11
C GLN A 751 28.87 30.80 -44.68
N LEU A 752 29.95 30.32 -44.07
CA LEU A 752 31.10 31.12 -43.65
C LEU A 752 32.26 31.09 -44.65
N GLN A 753 32.23 30.17 -45.62
CA GLN A 753 33.04 30.17 -46.83
C GLN A 753 32.37 31.00 -47.94
#